data_ae3c7258574edf986353733f09d46a9f
#
_entry.id   ae3c7258574edf986353733f09d46a9f
#
_cell.length_a   1.000
_cell.length_b   1.000
_cell.length_c   1.000
_cell.angle_alpha   90.00
_cell.angle_beta   90.00
_cell.angle_gamma   90.00
#
_symmetry.space_group_name_H-M   'P 1'
#
loop_
_entity.id
_entity.type
_entity.pdbx_description
1 polymer ?
#
loop_
_entity_poly.entity_id
_entity_poly.type
_entity_poly.pdbx_seq_one_letter_code
_entity_poly.pdbx_strand_id
1 'polypeptide(L)'
;LTSVYASYAAEGHTNAPVADDVFEAKSDSITVSILTTTDMHGRAYDWDSYKNSALSNNFLQAAKLVAERRAAVDDSILIDVGDILQGSALSSYNILQEGGENSPMATALRYIGYDAFVLGNHEFNYAPQIQWNYYNLLTSTDKAVAGQPVDVICSNVVETETNESVFSPYKTFTYKFEDGTTFTIGLLGFENMNNANWDVASHYEGCTFGHPDNTEKSYVYEWENYYGKEMQEKCDYIIVAMHSGEGNPDIYNQENQGGYFATHTTGVDMLLTGHNHQRNAVTLQNKNGENVLVMNGGGSTLGETVLTLTKGADGKVTVTAAESTMHPLNSALGKDENGRDIRVPSPDFKSGDPNYDGLKDLITPLFERSDAFVNKKIGTVSGTWDTISNYYLTQSDSYDLVHKAQIWAACTDNNIDPTKEHVISMTTPVAKRGWSVSSLLADGATSGDISLRDCYSLYQYDNNTLYMIRMTGAQLKSWMQHTAQNYRVKDDGQLGGGGFGCDTFYGVNYDVYVGNPDNQRVQNITYADGTAVKDDDTIYACLSSYRLSATKDSDAYGWFASTGITSSSDEVLWDATISERFNNVGGSVPLIIGEYIKEMTAEGKDITPGRETKWAVHAEANPVKTIEVFETTDVHGYLVDTSSGNESTFQYRMAYIANVVNEARANAENDAVLLLDGGDIYQGTPVSNLTYGNALRAAFDAMGYDAVSLGNHEFDWDVKAYAADEDGTMPAYEIGEFKGDSNIPVLAYNLYDAGTTNRASFVKDYVIVDKAGVKVALVGYIPDYSMDIMTAKIAPYDIDPSIEKLN
;
A
#
# COMPACT_ATOMS: atom_id res chain seq x y z
N LEU A 1 23.75 21.55 -14.59
CA LEU A 1 23.45 21.76 -13.16
C LEU A 1 23.63 20.43 -12.48
N THR A 2 24.66 20.30 -11.65
CA THR A 2 24.86 19.11 -10.81
C THR A 2 23.61 18.93 -9.93
N SER A 3 23.10 17.71 -9.83
CA SER A 3 21.98 17.40 -8.96
C SER A 3 22.31 17.69 -7.50
N VAL A 4 21.30 17.86 -6.66
CA VAL A 4 21.50 18.13 -5.22
C VAL A 4 22.32 17.01 -4.57
N TYR A 5 22.00 15.74 -4.86
CA TYR A 5 22.71 14.59 -4.31
C TYR A 5 24.17 14.52 -4.80
N ALA A 6 24.40 14.66 -6.09
CA ALA A 6 25.74 14.64 -6.67
C ALA A 6 26.60 15.86 -6.24
N SER A 7 25.99 17.05 -5.96
CA SER A 7 26.74 18.19 -5.44
C SER A 7 27.25 17.96 -4.02
N TYR A 8 26.51 17.29 -3.18
CA TYR A 8 26.99 16.88 -1.85
C TYR A 8 28.09 15.83 -1.94
N ALA A 9 27.99 14.87 -2.89
CA ALA A 9 29.06 13.90 -3.15
C ALA A 9 30.38 14.57 -3.54
N ALA A 10 30.34 15.67 -4.30
CA ALA A 10 31.54 16.38 -4.76
C ALA A 10 32.30 17.11 -3.65
N GLU A 11 31.73 17.33 -2.48
CA GLU A 11 32.34 18.11 -1.38
C GLU A 11 33.43 17.38 -0.58
N GLY A 12 33.93 16.25 -1.03
CA GLY A 12 35.05 15.55 -0.36
C GLY A 12 35.01 14.04 -0.41
N HIS A 13 33.98 13.47 -1.02
CA HIS A 13 33.87 12.05 -1.27
C HIS A 13 34.47 11.69 -2.63
N THR A 14 35.12 10.55 -2.71
CA THR A 14 35.69 10.05 -3.95
C THR A 14 34.93 8.81 -4.41
N ASN A 15 34.72 8.72 -5.72
CA ASN A 15 34.23 7.52 -6.39
C ASN A 15 35.38 6.57 -6.80
N ALA A 16 36.60 6.85 -6.40
CA ALA A 16 37.72 5.95 -6.58
C ALA A 16 37.69 4.83 -5.52
N PRO A 17 38.25 3.65 -5.82
CA PRO A 17 38.46 2.62 -4.81
C PRO A 17 39.21 3.16 -3.58
N VAL A 18 38.81 2.70 -2.38
CA VAL A 18 39.48 3.06 -1.15
C VAL A 18 40.92 2.53 -1.13
N ALA A 19 41.81 3.29 -0.49
CA ALA A 19 43.19 2.86 -0.32
C ALA A 19 43.28 1.50 0.38
N ASP A 20 44.24 0.70 -0.06
CA ASP A 20 44.50 -0.63 0.49
C ASP A 20 44.95 -0.55 1.96
N ASP A 21 44.32 -1.35 2.82
CA ASP A 21 44.77 -1.59 4.18
C ASP A 21 45.77 -2.76 4.19
N VAL A 22 46.99 -2.50 4.65
CA VAL A 22 48.04 -3.50 4.66
C VAL A 22 48.31 -4.04 6.07
N PHE A 23 48.13 -5.33 6.23
CA PHE A 23 48.44 -6.07 7.45
C PHE A 23 49.74 -6.88 7.27
N GLU A 24 50.70 -6.73 8.17
CA GLU A 24 51.97 -7.49 8.17
C GLU A 24 51.77 -8.84 8.93
N ALA A 25 51.72 -9.94 8.17
CA ALA A 25 51.57 -11.29 8.72
C ALA A 25 52.81 -11.72 9.49
N LYS A 26 52.66 -12.16 10.74
CA LYS A 26 53.75 -12.55 11.65
C LYS A 26 54.13 -14.05 11.54
N SER A 27 53.43 -14.81 10.76
CA SER A 27 53.65 -16.23 10.53
C SER A 27 53.14 -16.66 9.14
N ASP A 28 53.54 -17.85 8.69
CA ASP A 28 53.09 -18.42 7.40
C ASP A 28 51.63 -18.90 7.46
N SER A 29 50.99 -18.88 8.63
CA SER A 29 49.56 -19.16 8.79
C SER A 29 48.94 -18.17 9.77
N ILE A 30 47.91 -17.42 9.32
CA ILE A 30 47.21 -16.43 10.12
C ILE A 30 45.69 -16.64 10.02
N THR A 31 44.99 -16.20 11.05
CA THR A 31 43.51 -16.19 11.10
C THR A 31 42.99 -14.78 10.88
N VAL A 32 42.02 -14.64 9.96
CA VAL A 32 41.34 -13.39 9.67
C VAL A 32 39.85 -13.57 9.88
N SER A 33 39.25 -12.79 10.76
CA SER A 33 37.80 -12.83 11.00
C SER A 33 37.08 -11.80 10.15
N ILE A 34 36.19 -12.26 9.28
CA ILE A 34 35.21 -11.40 8.57
C ILE A 34 33.99 -11.30 9.46
N LEU A 35 33.80 -10.12 10.06
CA LEU A 35 32.69 -9.82 10.96
C LEU A 35 31.65 -8.95 10.23
N THR A 36 30.36 -9.22 10.46
CA THR A 36 29.29 -8.45 9.79
C THR A 36 28.08 -8.21 10.67
N THR A 37 27.53 -6.98 10.56
CA THR A 37 26.19 -6.61 11.03
C THR A 37 25.38 -6.05 9.88
N THR A 38 24.06 -6.00 10.01
CA THR A 38 23.10 -5.42 9.07
C THR A 38 21.80 -5.09 9.77
N ASP A 39 20.98 -4.22 9.21
CA ASP A 39 19.59 -3.94 9.67
C ASP A 39 19.52 -3.56 11.17
N MET A 40 20.46 -2.76 11.65
CA MET A 40 20.49 -2.32 13.05
C MET A 40 19.49 -1.21 13.39
N HIS A 41 18.92 -0.54 12.38
CA HIS A 41 17.74 0.35 12.50
C HIS A 41 17.77 1.30 13.69
N GLY A 42 18.75 2.18 13.77
CA GLY A 42 18.86 3.20 14.81
C GLY A 42 19.16 2.69 16.23
N ARG A 43 19.45 1.41 16.44
CA ARG A 43 19.65 0.80 17.76
C ARG A 43 21.06 1.02 18.32
N ALA A 44 21.45 2.30 18.47
CA ALA A 44 22.74 2.67 19.05
C ALA A 44 22.78 2.52 20.59
N TYR A 45 21.64 2.50 21.26
CA TYR A 45 21.48 2.48 22.72
C TYR A 45 20.68 1.28 23.18
N ASP A 46 20.66 0.99 24.49
CA ASP A 46 20.01 -0.18 25.07
C ASP A 46 18.55 0.03 25.49
N TRP A 47 17.96 1.17 25.13
CA TRP A 47 16.58 1.53 25.46
C TRP A 47 15.85 2.12 24.26
N ASP A 48 14.60 1.68 24.08
CA ASP A 48 13.69 2.23 23.07
C ASP A 48 12.69 3.17 23.76
N SER A 49 12.84 4.47 23.54
CA SER A 49 11.95 5.49 24.12
C SER A 49 10.53 5.45 23.54
N TYR A 50 10.33 4.96 22.29
CA TYR A 50 8.99 4.79 21.73
C TYR A 50 8.22 3.66 22.43
N LYS A 51 8.90 2.55 22.71
CA LYS A 51 8.30 1.40 23.41
C LYS A 51 8.41 1.49 24.92
N ASN A 52 9.22 2.43 25.44
CA ASN A 52 9.56 2.57 26.84
C ASN A 52 10.05 1.23 27.43
N SER A 53 11.01 0.60 26.77
CA SER A 53 11.52 -0.71 27.15
C SER A 53 12.96 -0.92 26.68
N ALA A 54 13.66 -1.84 27.36
CA ALA A 54 14.98 -2.26 26.94
C ALA A 54 14.96 -2.87 25.53
N LEU A 55 15.96 -2.53 24.70
CA LEU A 55 16.19 -3.16 23.40
C LEU A 55 16.87 -4.51 23.59
N SER A 56 16.35 -5.54 22.91
CA SER A 56 16.92 -6.88 22.99
C SER A 56 18.25 -7.03 22.25
N ASN A 57 18.54 -6.11 21.29
CA ASN A 57 19.78 -6.06 20.52
C ASN A 57 20.12 -4.62 20.18
N ASN A 58 21.38 -4.25 20.26
CA ASN A 58 21.88 -2.90 20.03
C ASN A 58 23.40 -2.87 19.81
N PHE A 59 23.95 -1.70 19.41
CA PHE A 59 25.39 -1.55 19.17
C PHE A 59 26.25 -1.58 20.44
N LEU A 60 25.71 -1.33 21.65
CA LEU A 60 26.49 -1.50 22.88
C LEU A 60 26.88 -2.97 23.09
N GLN A 61 25.96 -3.87 22.76
CA GLN A 61 26.20 -5.33 22.79
C GLN A 61 27.20 -5.75 21.69
N ALA A 62 27.05 -5.18 20.49
CA ALA A 62 27.98 -5.43 19.40
C ALA A 62 29.40 -4.97 19.74
N ALA A 63 29.58 -3.82 20.41
CA ALA A 63 30.89 -3.29 20.83
C ALA A 63 31.65 -4.30 21.70
N LYS A 64 31.00 -4.88 22.70
CA LYS A 64 31.60 -5.93 23.53
C LYS A 64 31.95 -7.15 22.70
N LEU A 65 31.00 -7.67 21.93
CA LEU A 65 31.17 -8.93 21.18
C LEU A 65 32.27 -8.83 20.14
N VAL A 66 32.32 -7.73 19.38
CA VAL A 66 33.39 -7.48 18.41
C VAL A 66 34.78 -7.44 19.07
N ALA A 67 34.92 -6.80 20.22
CA ALA A 67 36.18 -6.76 20.97
C ALA A 67 36.62 -8.18 21.38
N GLU A 68 35.68 -9.01 21.83
CA GLU A 68 35.95 -10.43 22.17
C GLU A 68 36.39 -11.26 20.97
N ARG A 69 35.73 -11.06 19.82
CA ARG A 69 36.08 -11.81 18.59
C ARG A 69 37.41 -11.36 17.99
N ARG A 70 37.71 -10.07 18.00
CA ARG A 70 39.01 -9.53 17.61
C ARG A 70 40.16 -10.09 18.45
N ALA A 71 39.98 -10.26 19.73
CA ALA A 71 41.00 -10.82 20.60
C ALA A 71 41.30 -12.32 20.33
N ALA A 72 40.48 -13.02 19.59
CA ALA A 72 40.56 -14.44 19.31
C ALA A 72 41.29 -14.78 17.99
N VAL A 73 41.63 -13.78 17.15
CA VAL A 73 42.23 -13.94 15.81
C VAL A 73 43.42 -13.03 15.61
N ASP A 74 44.17 -13.21 14.53
CA ASP A 74 45.35 -12.36 14.25
C ASP A 74 44.93 -11.01 13.69
N ASP A 75 43.84 -10.97 12.87
CA ASP A 75 43.26 -9.74 12.32
C ASP A 75 41.76 -9.92 12.03
N SER A 76 41.04 -8.81 11.83
CA SER A 76 39.61 -8.82 11.50
C SER A 76 39.23 -7.71 10.55
N ILE A 77 38.25 -7.99 9.69
CA ILE A 77 37.56 -7.02 8.84
C ILE A 77 36.09 -6.99 9.31
N LEU A 78 35.63 -5.81 9.76
CA LEU A 78 34.28 -5.60 10.27
C LEU A 78 33.47 -4.74 9.31
N ILE A 79 32.35 -5.28 8.81
CA ILE A 79 31.53 -4.68 7.76
C ILE A 79 30.08 -4.54 8.25
N ASP A 80 29.46 -3.37 8.07
CA ASP A 80 28.03 -3.22 8.19
C ASP A 80 27.38 -3.15 6.82
N VAL A 81 26.25 -3.87 6.64
CA VAL A 81 25.56 -4.02 5.34
C VAL A 81 24.25 -3.21 5.32
N GLY A 82 24.23 -2.03 5.95
CA GLY A 82 23.20 -1.02 5.78
C GLY A 82 21.95 -1.17 6.65
N ASP A 83 21.00 -0.27 6.41
CA ASP A 83 19.77 -0.04 7.17
C ASP A 83 20.05 0.32 8.64
N ILE A 84 20.74 1.41 8.79
CA ILE A 84 21.19 1.91 10.10
C ILE A 84 20.39 3.12 10.59
N LEU A 85 20.07 4.09 9.69
CA LEU A 85 19.62 5.42 10.10
C LEU A 85 18.20 5.44 10.64
N GLN A 86 17.28 4.66 10.11
CA GLN A 86 15.86 4.69 10.46
C GLN A 86 15.53 3.62 11.52
N GLY A 87 14.64 3.92 12.47
CA GLY A 87 13.92 2.89 13.26
C GLY A 87 13.98 3.02 14.78
N SER A 88 14.60 4.06 15.35
CA SER A 88 14.57 4.33 16.79
C SER A 88 14.29 5.78 17.13
N ALA A 89 13.74 6.05 18.31
CA ALA A 89 13.52 7.42 18.80
C ALA A 89 14.80 8.24 18.83
N LEU A 90 15.90 7.61 19.20
CA LEU A 90 17.22 8.24 19.28
C LEU A 90 17.71 8.71 17.92
N SER A 91 17.63 7.85 16.91
CA SER A 91 18.01 8.18 15.54
C SER A 91 17.09 9.25 14.95
N SER A 92 15.78 9.06 15.08
CA SER A 92 14.77 10.00 14.57
C SER A 92 14.93 11.39 15.19
N TYR A 93 15.16 11.48 16.50
CA TYR A 93 15.44 12.76 17.17
C TYR A 93 16.69 13.43 16.60
N ASN A 94 17.79 12.70 16.47
CA ASN A 94 19.02 13.24 15.89
C ASN A 94 18.81 13.76 14.47
N ILE A 95 18.13 12.99 13.63
CA ILE A 95 17.86 13.35 12.24
C ILE A 95 16.95 14.57 12.14
N LEU A 96 15.79 14.53 12.81
CA LEU A 96 14.73 15.53 12.62
C LEU A 96 14.90 16.79 13.49
N GLN A 97 15.60 16.70 14.63
CA GLN A 97 15.80 17.85 15.53
C GLN A 97 17.22 18.40 15.50
N GLU A 98 18.22 17.59 15.15
CA GLU A 98 19.63 17.97 15.11
C GLU A 98 20.24 17.84 13.69
N GLY A 99 19.41 17.63 12.64
CA GLY A 99 19.85 17.61 11.24
C GLY A 99 20.79 16.47 10.87
N GLY A 100 20.85 15.40 11.67
CA GLY A 100 21.78 14.28 11.49
C GLY A 100 23.22 14.58 11.97
N GLU A 101 23.46 15.77 12.53
CA GLU A 101 24.77 16.09 13.12
C GLU A 101 25.01 15.25 14.38
N ASN A 102 26.25 14.84 14.61
CA ASN A 102 26.64 13.98 15.75
C ASN A 102 25.82 12.67 15.82
N SER A 103 25.56 12.05 14.69
CA SER A 103 24.77 10.81 14.58
C SER A 103 25.22 9.75 15.60
N PRO A 104 24.30 9.20 16.43
CA PRO A 104 24.63 8.14 17.37
C PRO A 104 25.05 6.86 16.66
N MET A 105 24.57 6.64 15.44
CA MET A 105 24.89 5.46 14.64
C MET A 105 26.31 5.59 14.05
N ALA A 106 26.68 6.75 13.48
CA ALA A 106 28.05 6.98 13.05
C ALA A 106 29.04 6.91 14.25
N THR A 107 28.66 7.45 15.41
CA THR A 107 29.44 7.35 16.64
C THR A 107 29.65 5.88 17.04
N ALA A 108 28.63 5.05 16.97
CA ALA A 108 28.71 3.62 17.29
C ALA A 108 29.66 2.89 16.33
N LEU A 109 29.48 3.03 15.01
CA LEU A 109 30.35 2.37 14.03
C LEU A 109 31.82 2.78 14.20
N ARG A 110 32.08 4.08 14.36
CA ARG A 110 33.43 4.62 14.56
C ARG A 110 34.07 4.11 15.84
N TYR A 111 33.33 4.10 16.96
CA TYR A 111 33.84 3.63 18.26
C TYR A 111 34.18 2.14 18.25
N ILE A 112 33.31 1.32 17.62
CA ILE A 112 33.53 -0.12 17.49
C ILE A 112 34.66 -0.41 16.49
N GLY A 113 34.94 0.53 15.56
CA GLY A 113 36.00 0.42 14.57
C GLY A 113 35.58 -0.46 13.39
N TYR A 114 34.45 -0.12 12.75
CA TYR A 114 34.10 -0.73 11.47
C TYR A 114 35.09 -0.31 10.40
N ASP A 115 35.43 -1.27 9.51
CA ASP A 115 36.31 -1.02 8.38
C ASP A 115 35.56 -0.52 7.15
N ALA A 116 34.29 -0.92 7.03
CA ALA A 116 33.43 -0.51 5.93
C ALA A 116 31.95 -0.47 6.33
N PHE A 117 31.22 0.41 5.68
CA PHE A 117 29.77 0.55 5.71
C PHE A 117 29.24 0.48 4.28
N VAL A 118 28.31 -0.41 4.01
CA VAL A 118 27.60 -0.54 2.74
C VAL A 118 26.19 0.00 2.91
N LEU A 119 25.70 0.78 1.94
CA LEU A 119 24.41 1.44 2.06
C LEU A 119 23.24 0.44 1.97
N GLY A 120 22.20 0.72 2.76
CA GLY A 120 20.90 0.09 2.63
C GLY A 120 19.83 1.09 2.18
N ASN A 121 18.61 0.64 1.97
CA ASN A 121 17.54 1.50 1.48
C ASN A 121 17.10 2.54 2.51
N HIS A 122 17.19 2.26 3.81
CA HIS A 122 16.82 3.21 4.85
C HIS A 122 17.81 4.39 5.03
N GLU A 123 18.97 4.34 4.41
CA GLU A 123 19.85 5.49 4.31
C GLU A 123 19.28 6.59 3.44
N PHE A 124 18.40 6.27 2.48
CA PHE A 124 17.76 7.21 1.55
C PHE A 124 16.41 7.76 2.04
N ASN A 125 15.95 7.40 3.23
CA ASN A 125 14.68 7.89 3.77
C ASN A 125 14.66 9.39 4.11
N TYR A 126 15.77 10.07 4.00
CA TYR A 126 15.95 11.46 4.44
C TYR A 126 16.57 12.32 3.34
N ALA A 127 16.38 13.64 3.46
CA ALA A 127 16.95 14.59 2.50
C ALA A 127 18.47 14.42 2.37
N PRO A 128 19.06 14.70 1.19
CA PRO A 128 20.49 14.51 0.92
C PRO A 128 21.42 15.16 1.95
N GLN A 129 21.10 16.35 2.46
CA GLN A 129 21.89 17.03 3.50
C GLN A 129 22.05 16.17 4.76
N ILE A 130 21.00 15.50 5.20
CA ILE A 130 21.01 14.64 6.39
C ILE A 130 21.90 13.41 6.14
N GLN A 131 21.73 12.78 4.98
CA GLN A 131 22.55 11.64 4.57
C GLN A 131 24.04 12.01 4.58
N TRP A 132 24.40 13.15 3.97
CA TRP A 132 25.78 13.58 3.90
C TRP A 132 26.35 14.03 5.24
N ASN A 133 25.57 14.60 6.15
CA ASN A 133 26.01 14.86 7.53
C ASN A 133 26.44 13.56 8.21
N TYR A 134 25.69 12.49 8.00
CA TYR A 134 26.03 11.14 8.51
C TYR A 134 27.32 10.60 7.86
N TYR A 135 27.43 10.61 6.52
CA TYR A 135 28.61 10.07 5.82
C TYR A 135 29.86 10.90 6.12
N ASN A 136 29.76 12.21 6.21
CA ASN A 136 30.88 13.09 6.60
C ASN A 136 31.38 12.79 8.01
N LEU A 137 30.46 12.56 8.96
CA LEU A 137 30.84 12.15 10.31
C LEU A 137 31.51 10.77 10.31
N LEU A 138 30.95 9.83 9.56
CA LEU A 138 31.42 8.45 9.49
C LEU A 138 32.85 8.37 8.94
N THR A 139 33.15 9.08 7.87
CA THR A 139 34.46 9.08 7.17
C THR A 139 35.47 10.08 7.73
N SER A 140 35.09 10.90 8.71
CA SER A 140 35.94 11.99 9.23
C SER A 140 37.29 11.49 9.76
N THR A 141 38.37 12.08 9.29
CA THR A 141 39.74 11.88 9.78
C THR A 141 40.12 12.85 10.88
N ASP A 142 39.20 13.73 11.32
CA ASP A 142 39.45 14.66 12.43
C ASP A 142 39.60 13.90 13.73
N LYS A 143 40.75 14.05 14.40
CA LYS A 143 41.04 13.41 15.68
C LYS A 143 40.16 13.87 16.84
N ALA A 144 39.41 14.97 16.68
CA ALA A 144 38.42 15.42 17.65
C ALA A 144 37.15 14.56 17.62
N VAL A 145 36.90 13.86 16.52
CA VAL A 145 35.76 12.92 16.38
C VAL A 145 36.14 11.58 17.00
N ALA A 146 35.34 11.10 17.92
CA ALA A 146 35.58 9.80 18.60
C ALA A 146 35.61 8.62 17.62
N GLY A 147 36.46 7.65 17.89
CA GLY A 147 36.61 6.40 17.13
C GLY A 147 37.41 6.57 15.82
N GLN A 148 37.43 5.53 15.00
CA GLN A 148 38.16 5.48 13.74
C GLN A 148 37.25 5.85 12.54
N PRO A 149 37.80 6.45 11.47
CA PRO A 149 37.03 6.61 10.22
C PRO A 149 36.54 5.26 9.73
N VAL A 150 35.36 5.27 9.10
CA VAL A 150 34.74 4.10 8.46
C VAL A 150 34.53 4.44 6.99
N ASP A 151 34.94 3.55 6.09
CA ASP A 151 34.79 3.78 4.66
C ASP A 151 33.38 3.44 4.19
N VAL A 152 32.80 4.29 3.34
CA VAL A 152 31.49 4.06 2.72
C VAL A 152 31.71 3.43 1.34
N ILE A 153 31.19 2.23 1.15
CA ILE A 153 31.40 1.42 -0.06
C ILE A 153 30.07 1.14 -0.74
N CYS A 154 29.92 1.63 -1.98
CA CYS A 154 28.74 1.33 -2.81
C CYS A 154 29.03 1.56 -4.29
N SER A 155 28.90 0.52 -5.10
CA SER A 155 29.24 0.59 -6.52
C SER A 155 28.06 0.94 -7.43
N ASN A 156 26.83 0.76 -6.98
CA ASN A 156 25.64 0.85 -7.82
C ASN A 156 24.67 1.99 -7.47
N VAL A 157 25.05 2.93 -6.62
CA VAL A 157 24.43 4.26 -6.59
C VAL A 157 25.19 5.11 -7.60
N VAL A 158 24.53 5.43 -8.72
CA VAL A 158 25.18 5.94 -9.93
C VAL A 158 24.62 7.31 -10.29
N GLU A 159 25.52 8.26 -10.57
CA GLU A 159 25.14 9.60 -11.06
C GLU A 159 24.61 9.51 -12.50
N THR A 160 23.43 10.07 -12.73
CA THR A 160 22.71 9.97 -14.03
C THR A 160 23.43 10.70 -15.18
N GLU A 161 24.21 11.75 -14.90
CA GLU A 161 24.91 12.53 -15.93
C GLU A 161 26.23 11.89 -16.37
N THR A 162 26.97 11.27 -15.45
CA THR A 162 28.31 10.73 -15.70
C THR A 162 28.31 9.22 -15.88
N ASN A 163 27.31 8.51 -15.40
CA ASN A 163 27.25 7.05 -15.26
C ASN A 163 28.36 6.49 -14.35
N GLU A 164 28.89 7.28 -13.44
CA GLU A 164 29.90 6.85 -12.48
C GLU A 164 29.27 6.60 -11.11
N SER A 165 29.84 5.70 -10.32
CA SER A 165 29.42 5.47 -8.93
C SER A 165 29.60 6.73 -8.10
N VAL A 166 28.65 7.08 -7.24
CA VAL A 166 28.72 8.24 -6.33
C VAL A 166 29.70 7.99 -5.20
N PHE A 167 29.78 6.75 -4.72
CA PHE A 167 30.64 6.31 -3.63
C PHE A 167 31.81 5.48 -4.13
N SER A 168 32.79 5.23 -3.24
CA SER A 168 33.84 4.28 -3.51
C SER A 168 33.25 2.90 -3.78
N PRO A 169 33.53 2.26 -4.93
CA PRO A 169 32.87 1.01 -5.29
C PRO A 169 33.37 -0.19 -4.50
N TYR A 170 34.66 -0.21 -4.12
CA TYR A 170 35.27 -1.31 -3.40
C TYR A 170 36.46 -0.84 -2.56
N LYS A 171 36.90 -1.70 -1.62
CA LYS A 171 38.09 -1.58 -0.79
C LYS A 171 38.86 -2.88 -0.82
N THR A 172 40.21 -2.80 -0.64
CA THR A 172 41.09 -3.97 -0.53
C THR A 172 41.78 -4.03 0.83
N PHE A 173 42.11 -5.24 1.26
CA PHE A 173 42.85 -5.55 2.48
C PHE A 173 43.95 -6.54 2.11
N THR A 174 45.23 -6.12 2.22
CA THR A 174 46.36 -6.91 1.79
C THR A 174 47.14 -7.44 2.99
N TYR A 175 47.27 -8.75 3.04
CA TYR A 175 48.07 -9.48 4.00
C TYR A 175 49.44 -9.75 3.41
N LYS A 176 50.50 -9.15 3.98
CA LYS A 176 51.85 -9.25 3.50
C LYS A 176 52.69 -10.13 4.42
N PHE A 177 53.24 -11.20 3.89
CA PHE A 177 54.09 -12.16 4.58
C PHE A 177 55.55 -11.74 4.59
N GLU A 178 56.37 -12.30 5.51
CA GLU A 178 57.76 -11.88 5.72
C GLU A 178 58.63 -11.91 4.45
N ASP A 179 58.37 -12.82 3.52
CA ASP A 179 59.11 -12.93 2.25
C ASP A 179 58.63 -11.97 1.16
N GLY A 180 57.63 -11.15 1.47
CA GLY A 180 57.04 -10.18 0.55
C GLY A 180 55.86 -10.74 -0.28
N THR A 181 55.48 -12.01 -0.11
CA THR A 181 54.26 -12.57 -0.69
C THR A 181 53.02 -11.88 -0.13
N THR A 182 52.04 -11.61 -0.95
CA THR A 182 50.81 -10.96 -0.54
C THR A 182 49.59 -11.85 -0.81
N PHE A 183 48.51 -11.60 -0.02
CA PHE A 183 47.18 -12.14 -0.26
C PHE A 183 46.19 -10.99 -0.06
N THR A 184 45.37 -10.71 -1.08
CA THR A 184 44.48 -9.57 -1.09
C THR A 184 43.02 -10.02 -1.01
N ILE A 185 42.30 -9.54 0.02
CA ILE A 185 40.84 -9.67 0.16
C ILE A 185 40.21 -8.39 -0.40
N GLY A 186 39.28 -8.52 -1.32
CA GLY A 186 38.51 -7.40 -1.87
C GLY A 186 37.07 -7.38 -1.32
N LEU A 187 36.55 -6.19 -1.06
CA LEU A 187 35.18 -5.93 -0.62
C LEU A 187 34.51 -4.99 -1.60
N LEU A 188 33.46 -5.47 -2.32
CA LEU A 188 32.55 -4.66 -3.15
C LEU A 188 31.22 -4.44 -2.43
N GLY A 189 30.63 -3.24 -2.55
CA GLY A 189 29.34 -2.91 -1.95
C GLY A 189 28.23 -2.70 -2.97
N PHE A 190 27.04 -3.21 -2.69
CA PHE A 190 25.80 -2.97 -3.44
C PHE A 190 24.67 -2.50 -2.52
N GLU A 191 24.01 -1.43 -2.93
CA GLU A 191 22.73 -0.96 -2.38
C GLU A 191 21.55 -1.64 -3.08
N ASN A 192 20.36 -1.63 -2.47
CA ASN A 192 19.18 -2.28 -3.03
C ASN A 192 18.63 -1.55 -4.26
N MET A 193 18.70 -2.17 -5.43
CA MET A 193 18.23 -1.56 -6.67
C MET A 193 16.70 -1.39 -6.77
N ASN A 194 15.94 -1.93 -5.81
CA ASN A 194 14.50 -1.70 -5.70
C ASN A 194 14.15 -0.41 -4.94
N ASN A 195 15.14 0.32 -4.42
CA ASN A 195 14.93 1.45 -3.51
C ASN A 195 14.06 2.57 -4.12
N ALA A 196 14.16 2.83 -5.43
CA ALA A 196 13.31 3.80 -6.12
C ALA A 196 11.79 3.51 -5.99
N ASN A 197 11.41 2.29 -5.59
CA ASN A 197 10.02 1.90 -5.32
C ASN A 197 9.57 2.25 -3.89
N TRP A 198 10.50 2.61 -3.00
CA TRP A 198 10.21 2.84 -1.58
C TRP A 198 10.45 4.26 -1.14
N ASP A 199 11.25 5.02 -1.89
CA ASP A 199 11.63 6.37 -1.48
C ASP A 199 11.26 7.45 -2.50
N VAL A 200 11.18 8.68 -2.05
CA VAL A 200 10.85 9.82 -2.91
C VAL A 200 12.06 10.27 -3.70
N ALA A 201 11.84 10.63 -4.97
CA ALA A 201 12.92 10.99 -5.90
C ALA A 201 13.82 12.14 -5.42
N SER A 202 13.30 13.06 -4.59
CA SER A 202 14.08 14.17 -4.03
C SER A 202 15.19 13.73 -3.07
N HIS A 203 15.12 12.51 -2.50
CA HIS A 203 16.14 11.98 -1.60
C HIS A 203 17.36 11.42 -2.35
N TYR A 204 17.23 11.14 -3.64
CA TYR A 204 18.32 10.64 -4.51
C TYR A 204 18.34 11.36 -5.87
N GLU A 205 17.87 12.60 -5.93
CA GLU A 205 17.81 13.40 -7.17
C GLU A 205 19.16 13.44 -7.89
N GLY A 206 19.16 13.01 -9.17
CA GLY A 206 20.34 12.93 -10.03
C GLY A 206 21.12 11.62 -9.90
N CYS A 207 20.62 10.66 -9.12
CA CYS A 207 21.19 9.32 -9.02
C CYS A 207 20.17 8.26 -9.42
N THR A 208 20.69 7.09 -9.76
CA THR A 208 19.92 5.85 -9.97
C THR A 208 20.51 4.73 -9.13
N PHE A 209 19.68 3.74 -8.82
CA PHE A 209 20.10 2.49 -8.19
C PHE A 209 20.36 1.45 -9.30
N GLY A 210 21.63 1.14 -9.51
CA GLY A 210 22.14 0.38 -10.67
C GLY A 210 22.43 1.29 -11.87
N HIS A 211 23.43 0.89 -12.69
CA HIS A 211 23.80 1.63 -13.89
C HIS A 211 22.63 1.74 -14.87
N PRO A 212 22.53 2.82 -15.67
CA PRO A 212 21.36 3.06 -16.53
C PRO A 212 21.12 1.99 -17.61
N ASP A 213 22.15 1.28 -18.05
CA ASP A 213 22.07 0.17 -19.03
C ASP A 213 21.64 -1.16 -18.39
N ASN A 214 21.63 -1.24 -17.05
CA ASN A 214 21.08 -2.37 -16.31
C ASN A 214 19.55 -2.20 -16.15
N THR A 215 18.80 -2.41 -17.23
CA THR A 215 17.34 -2.20 -17.25
C THR A 215 16.56 -3.20 -16.43
N GLU A 216 17.13 -4.39 -16.17
CA GLU A 216 16.50 -5.44 -15.37
C GLU A 216 16.80 -5.31 -13.87
N LYS A 217 17.66 -4.34 -13.47
CA LYS A 217 18.10 -4.16 -12.09
C LYS A 217 18.72 -5.42 -11.48
N SER A 218 19.57 -6.10 -12.27
CA SER A 218 20.26 -7.34 -11.91
C SER A 218 21.63 -7.08 -11.31
N TYR A 219 21.94 -7.62 -10.13
CA TYR A 219 23.29 -7.57 -9.55
C TYR A 219 24.28 -8.43 -10.32
N VAL A 220 23.80 -9.49 -11.00
CA VAL A 220 24.63 -10.29 -11.91
C VAL A 220 25.16 -9.41 -13.04
N TYR A 221 24.27 -8.56 -13.62
CA TYR A 221 24.67 -7.61 -14.65
C TYR A 221 25.69 -6.59 -14.13
N GLU A 222 25.46 -5.99 -12.96
CA GLU A 222 26.39 -5.03 -12.31
C GLU A 222 27.78 -5.66 -12.12
N TRP A 223 27.83 -6.88 -11.58
CA TRP A 223 29.07 -7.61 -11.35
C TRP A 223 29.83 -7.90 -12.66
N GLU A 224 29.14 -8.42 -13.67
CA GLU A 224 29.78 -8.83 -14.91
C GLU A 224 30.24 -7.66 -15.80
N ASN A 225 29.60 -6.49 -15.72
CA ASN A 225 29.85 -5.38 -16.64
C ASN A 225 30.68 -4.24 -16.05
N TYR A 226 30.80 -4.13 -14.73
CA TYR A 226 31.49 -3.01 -14.09
C TYR A 226 32.74 -3.43 -13.32
N TYR A 227 32.64 -3.76 -12.04
CA TYR A 227 33.83 -3.95 -11.19
C TYR A 227 34.26 -5.40 -11.02
N GLY A 228 33.45 -6.38 -11.35
CA GLY A 228 33.73 -7.79 -11.09
C GLY A 228 34.99 -8.31 -11.77
N LYS A 229 35.28 -7.90 -13.02
CA LYS A 229 36.50 -8.28 -13.71
C LYS A 229 37.74 -7.68 -13.05
N GLU A 230 37.69 -6.40 -12.70
CA GLU A 230 38.78 -5.69 -12.02
C GLU A 230 39.09 -6.33 -10.67
N MET A 231 38.04 -6.67 -9.90
CA MET A 231 38.19 -7.35 -8.62
C MET A 231 38.85 -8.72 -8.76
N GLN A 232 38.42 -9.52 -9.75
CA GLN A 232 39.03 -10.84 -10.02
C GLN A 232 40.49 -10.74 -10.49
N GLU A 233 40.92 -9.64 -11.09
CA GLU A 233 42.31 -9.40 -11.49
C GLU A 233 43.21 -8.95 -10.32
N LYS A 234 42.63 -8.32 -9.29
CA LYS A 234 43.36 -7.69 -8.17
C LYS A 234 43.34 -8.46 -6.87
N CYS A 235 42.32 -9.30 -6.65
CA CYS A 235 42.05 -9.93 -5.35
C CYS A 235 42.18 -11.46 -5.42
N ASP A 236 42.68 -12.03 -4.34
CA ASP A 236 42.77 -13.49 -4.17
C ASP A 236 41.52 -14.09 -3.51
N TYR A 237 40.75 -13.25 -2.78
CA TYR A 237 39.48 -13.60 -2.16
C TYR A 237 38.53 -12.43 -2.27
N ILE A 238 37.28 -12.66 -2.70
CA ILE A 238 36.33 -11.59 -3.00
C ILE A 238 35.07 -11.71 -2.14
N ILE A 239 34.80 -10.66 -1.39
CA ILE A 239 33.59 -10.47 -0.61
C ILE A 239 32.71 -9.47 -1.37
N VAL A 240 31.45 -9.83 -1.62
CA VAL A 240 30.43 -8.88 -2.06
C VAL A 240 29.46 -8.66 -0.91
N ALA A 241 29.29 -7.42 -0.49
CA ALA A 241 28.31 -7.04 0.50
C ALA A 241 27.15 -6.33 -0.20
N MET A 242 25.95 -6.87 -0.07
CA MET A 242 24.76 -6.30 -0.73
C MET A 242 23.60 -6.15 0.25
N HIS A 243 22.98 -4.98 0.23
CA HIS A 243 21.75 -4.77 1.00
C HIS A 243 20.53 -5.33 0.26
N SER A 244 20.48 -6.65 0.13
CA SER A 244 19.44 -7.44 -0.53
C SER A 244 19.37 -8.81 0.15
N GLY A 245 18.17 -9.33 0.42
CA GLY A 245 18.01 -10.65 1.02
C GLY A 245 18.44 -11.79 0.10
N GLU A 246 18.59 -12.99 0.66
CA GLU A 246 19.01 -14.17 -0.12
C GLU A 246 18.01 -14.48 -1.24
N GLY A 247 16.70 -14.40 -0.97
CA GLY A 247 15.67 -14.79 -1.90
C GLY A 247 15.77 -16.27 -2.32
N ASN A 248 15.18 -16.62 -3.45
CA ASN A 248 15.28 -17.95 -4.03
C ASN A 248 16.47 -18.00 -4.99
N PRO A 249 17.43 -18.93 -4.82
CA PRO A 249 18.63 -19.01 -5.68
C PRO A 249 18.32 -19.34 -7.14
N ASP A 250 17.17 -19.92 -7.46
CA ASP A 250 16.76 -20.32 -8.81
C ASP A 250 15.80 -19.33 -9.49
N ILE A 251 15.30 -18.33 -8.74
CA ILE A 251 14.26 -17.40 -9.24
C ILE A 251 14.73 -15.97 -9.02
N TYR A 252 14.83 -15.20 -10.10
CA TYR A 252 15.09 -13.78 -10.03
C TYR A 252 13.96 -13.05 -9.27
N ASN A 253 14.34 -12.22 -8.31
CA ASN A 253 13.45 -11.30 -7.59
C ASN A 253 14.19 -9.97 -7.43
N GLN A 254 13.65 -8.86 -7.93
CA GLN A 254 14.35 -7.58 -7.96
C GLN A 254 14.77 -7.08 -6.56
N GLU A 255 13.99 -7.36 -5.53
CA GLU A 255 14.25 -6.93 -4.16
C GLU A 255 15.26 -7.84 -3.43
N ASN A 256 15.15 -9.16 -3.61
CA ASN A 256 15.92 -10.16 -2.86
C ASN A 256 16.68 -11.08 -3.83
N GLN A 257 17.87 -10.66 -4.23
CA GLN A 257 18.66 -11.33 -5.27
C GLN A 257 19.90 -12.11 -4.75
N GLY A 258 20.20 -12.08 -3.44
CA GLY A 258 21.46 -12.62 -2.93
C GLY A 258 21.75 -14.07 -3.33
N GLY A 259 20.76 -14.96 -3.18
CA GLY A 259 20.91 -16.36 -3.61
C GLY A 259 21.02 -16.52 -5.12
N TYR A 260 20.19 -15.75 -5.88
CA TYR A 260 20.27 -15.74 -7.34
C TYR A 260 21.63 -15.24 -7.82
N PHE A 261 22.15 -14.16 -7.22
CA PHE A 261 23.48 -13.64 -7.51
C PHE A 261 24.57 -14.69 -7.25
N ALA A 262 24.58 -15.32 -6.06
CA ALA A 262 25.56 -16.33 -5.70
C ALA A 262 25.61 -17.50 -6.68
N THR A 263 24.45 -17.95 -7.19
CA THR A 263 24.38 -19.12 -8.10
C THR A 263 24.62 -18.77 -9.57
N HIS A 264 24.46 -17.50 -9.98
CA HIS A 264 24.55 -17.07 -11.38
C HIS A 264 25.83 -16.27 -11.72
N THR A 265 26.74 -16.05 -10.76
CA THR A 265 28.00 -15.36 -10.95
C THR A 265 29.20 -16.33 -10.83
N THR A 266 30.40 -15.79 -11.02
CA THR A 266 31.68 -16.48 -10.72
C THR A 266 32.67 -15.49 -10.13
N GLY A 267 33.68 -15.99 -9.42
CA GLY A 267 34.75 -15.18 -8.85
C GLY A 267 34.36 -14.44 -7.58
N VAL A 268 33.26 -14.82 -6.94
CA VAL A 268 32.83 -14.33 -5.61
C VAL A 268 32.99 -15.50 -4.64
N ASP A 269 33.72 -15.30 -3.55
CA ASP A 269 33.96 -16.32 -2.52
C ASP A 269 32.99 -16.20 -1.36
N MET A 270 32.59 -14.98 -1.01
CA MET A 270 31.68 -14.70 0.10
C MET A 270 30.69 -13.60 -0.25
N LEU A 271 29.44 -13.80 0.19
CA LEU A 271 28.36 -12.84 0.06
C LEU A 271 27.82 -12.47 1.45
N LEU A 272 27.82 -11.18 1.75
CA LEU A 272 27.15 -10.62 2.92
C LEU A 272 25.85 -9.98 2.47
N THR A 273 24.72 -10.35 3.08
CA THR A 273 23.37 -9.90 2.71
C THR A 273 22.67 -9.18 3.86
N GLY A 274 21.59 -8.46 3.57
CA GLY A 274 20.77 -7.72 4.53
C GLY A 274 19.31 -7.64 4.11
N HIS A 275 18.61 -6.57 4.49
CA HIS A 275 17.28 -6.15 4.05
C HIS A 275 16.11 -7.03 4.55
N ASN A 276 16.13 -8.33 4.34
CA ASN A 276 14.99 -9.20 4.68
C ASN A 276 14.94 -9.63 6.16
N HIS A 277 15.85 -9.15 6.99
CA HIS A 277 15.98 -9.43 8.43
C HIS A 277 16.07 -10.93 8.79
N GLN A 278 16.45 -11.77 7.86
CA GLN A 278 16.65 -13.19 8.11
C GLN A 278 18.07 -13.45 8.62
N ARG A 279 18.20 -14.32 9.61
CA ARG A 279 19.49 -14.82 10.07
C ARG A 279 19.84 -16.08 9.30
N ASN A 280 20.91 -16.02 8.55
CA ASN A 280 21.29 -17.10 7.65
C ASN A 280 22.83 -17.20 7.51
N ALA A 281 23.33 -18.41 7.48
CA ALA A 281 24.72 -18.74 7.13
C ALA A 281 24.68 -20.05 6.34
N VAL A 282 24.81 -19.97 5.02
CA VAL A 282 24.71 -21.11 4.11
C VAL A 282 25.84 -21.07 3.08
N THR A 283 26.10 -22.21 2.46
CA THR A 283 27.00 -22.32 1.31
C THR A 283 26.19 -22.68 0.09
N LEU A 284 26.25 -21.84 -0.93
CA LEU A 284 25.68 -22.09 -2.26
C LEU A 284 26.77 -22.44 -3.25
N GLN A 285 26.39 -23.02 -4.40
CA GLN A 285 27.32 -23.29 -5.51
C GLN A 285 27.03 -22.33 -6.66
N ASN A 286 28.08 -21.66 -7.13
CA ASN A 286 27.98 -20.78 -8.28
C ASN A 286 27.82 -21.58 -9.60
N LYS A 287 27.69 -20.88 -10.73
CA LYS A 287 27.51 -21.51 -12.06
C LYS A 287 28.63 -22.45 -12.51
N ASN A 288 29.79 -22.39 -11.84
CA ASN A 288 30.93 -23.30 -12.08
C ASN A 288 30.99 -24.45 -11.05
N GLY A 289 30.08 -24.49 -10.06
CA GLY A 289 30.11 -25.47 -8.99
C GLY A 289 31.10 -25.13 -7.86
N GLU A 290 31.60 -23.91 -7.80
CA GLU A 290 32.45 -23.40 -6.71
C GLU A 290 31.59 -22.92 -5.54
N ASN A 291 32.08 -23.09 -4.31
CA ASN A 291 31.36 -22.70 -3.13
C ASN A 291 31.39 -21.17 -2.91
N VAL A 292 30.23 -20.59 -2.62
CA VAL A 292 30.03 -19.21 -2.17
C VAL A 292 29.44 -19.23 -0.78
N LEU A 293 30.14 -18.65 0.20
CA LEU A 293 29.62 -18.49 1.56
C LEU A 293 28.60 -17.32 1.57
N VAL A 294 27.39 -17.55 2.06
CA VAL A 294 26.36 -16.51 2.15
C VAL A 294 26.00 -16.31 3.61
N MET A 295 26.04 -15.06 4.10
CA MET A 295 25.77 -14.72 5.50
C MET A 295 24.89 -13.48 5.62
N ASN A 296 23.89 -13.55 6.51
CA ASN A 296 22.98 -12.46 6.89
C ASN A 296 22.79 -12.43 8.42
N GLY A 297 23.13 -11.31 9.03
CA GLY A 297 22.99 -11.11 10.48
C GLY A 297 21.56 -10.83 10.95
N GLY A 298 20.67 -10.42 10.07
CA GLY A 298 19.23 -10.17 10.31
C GLY A 298 18.94 -9.18 11.42
N GLY A 299 19.79 -8.17 11.63
CA GLY A 299 19.58 -7.08 12.60
C GLY A 299 19.71 -7.49 14.08
N SER A 300 20.08 -8.73 14.38
CA SER A 300 20.16 -9.21 15.79
C SER A 300 21.31 -10.15 16.06
N THR A 301 22.26 -10.24 15.14
CA THR A 301 23.37 -11.20 15.22
C THR A 301 24.62 -10.56 14.62
N LEU A 302 25.76 -10.78 15.24
CA LEU A 302 27.06 -10.58 14.63
C LEU A 302 27.41 -11.84 13.86
N GLY A 303 27.50 -11.75 12.52
CA GLY A 303 28.00 -12.82 11.69
C GLY A 303 29.53 -12.85 11.74
N GLU A 304 30.15 -14.03 11.76
CA GLU A 304 31.58 -14.19 11.71
C GLU A 304 31.95 -15.32 10.77
N THR A 305 32.93 -15.08 9.89
CA THR A 305 33.63 -16.14 9.15
C THR A 305 35.11 -16.01 9.42
N VAL A 306 35.70 -16.99 10.07
CA VAL A 306 37.16 -17.05 10.31
C VAL A 306 37.81 -17.74 9.12
N LEU A 307 38.63 -16.99 8.40
CA LEU A 307 39.48 -17.50 7.31
C LEU A 307 40.86 -17.84 7.89
N THR A 308 41.41 -19.01 7.54
CA THR A 308 42.80 -19.35 7.77
C THR A 308 43.56 -19.17 6.49
N LEU A 309 44.43 -18.15 6.44
CA LEU A 309 45.33 -17.89 5.31
C LEU A 309 46.66 -18.63 5.55
N THR A 310 47.05 -19.52 4.67
CA THR A 310 48.26 -20.29 4.82
C THR A 310 49.16 -20.17 3.58
N LYS A 311 50.39 -19.77 3.81
CA LYS A 311 51.43 -19.75 2.76
C LYS A 311 52.03 -21.17 2.60
N GLY A 312 51.84 -21.73 1.44
CA GLY A 312 52.39 -23.05 1.07
C GLY A 312 53.90 -23.00 0.80
N ALA A 313 54.50 -24.18 0.73
CA ALA A 313 55.92 -24.33 0.37
C ALA A 313 56.26 -23.88 -1.07
N ASP A 314 55.28 -23.73 -1.92
CA ASP A 314 55.35 -23.18 -3.27
C ASP A 314 55.31 -21.64 -3.28
N GLY A 315 55.22 -21.02 -2.12
CA GLY A 315 55.15 -19.57 -1.95
C GLY A 315 53.77 -18.97 -2.23
N LYS A 316 52.73 -19.76 -2.49
CA LYS A 316 51.36 -19.29 -2.65
C LYS A 316 50.62 -19.23 -1.32
N VAL A 317 49.86 -18.20 -1.14
CA VAL A 317 48.92 -18.09 0.00
C VAL A 317 47.55 -18.54 -0.46
N THR A 318 46.89 -19.38 0.36
CA THR A 318 45.55 -19.90 0.08
C THR A 318 44.71 -19.90 1.36
N VAL A 319 43.37 -19.83 1.20
CA VAL A 319 42.42 -20.06 2.28
C VAL A 319 42.35 -21.57 2.52
N THR A 320 42.90 -22.03 3.65
CA THR A 320 42.92 -23.45 4.02
C THR A 320 41.74 -23.87 4.91
N ALA A 321 41.06 -22.91 5.53
CA ALA A 321 39.84 -23.13 6.26
C ALA A 321 38.95 -21.84 6.24
N ALA A 322 37.63 -22.02 6.26
CA ALA A 322 36.65 -20.97 6.41
C ALA A 322 35.51 -21.48 7.31
N GLU A 323 35.39 -20.93 8.52
CA GLU A 323 34.43 -21.37 9.52
C GLU A 323 33.45 -20.23 9.84
N SER A 324 32.17 -20.44 9.55
CA SER A 324 31.11 -19.44 9.78
C SER A 324 30.36 -19.70 11.08
N THR A 325 30.16 -18.65 11.87
CA THR A 325 29.42 -18.69 13.15
C THR A 325 28.50 -17.47 13.25
N MET A 326 27.28 -17.69 13.77
CA MET A 326 26.33 -16.63 14.06
C MET A 326 26.29 -16.37 15.57
N HIS A 327 26.73 -15.20 16.00
CA HIS A 327 26.76 -14.79 17.41
C HIS A 327 25.54 -13.90 17.73
N PRO A 328 24.49 -14.43 18.41
CA PRO A 328 23.31 -13.65 18.73
C PRO A 328 23.59 -12.49 19.67
N LEU A 329 23.07 -11.30 19.39
CA LEU A 329 23.08 -10.15 20.29
C LEU A 329 21.93 -10.22 21.32
N ASN A 330 20.99 -11.15 21.17
CA ASN A 330 19.87 -11.35 22.08
C ASN A 330 19.65 -12.83 22.40
N SER A 331 18.84 -13.08 23.43
CA SER A 331 18.44 -14.43 23.82
C SER A 331 16.96 -14.65 23.60
N ALA A 332 16.57 -15.86 23.18
CA ALA A 332 15.18 -16.28 23.13
C ALA A 332 14.72 -16.72 24.51
N LEU A 333 13.67 -16.11 25.06
CA LEU A 333 13.04 -16.46 26.33
C LEU A 333 11.96 -17.55 26.16
N GLY A 334 11.48 -17.77 24.95
CA GLY A 334 10.39 -18.66 24.58
C GLY A 334 9.60 -18.15 23.41
N LYS A 335 8.36 -18.62 23.27
CA LYS A 335 7.47 -18.18 22.19
C LYS A 335 6.23 -17.49 22.77
N ASP A 336 5.72 -16.48 22.06
CA ASP A 336 4.45 -15.83 22.34
C ASP A 336 3.26 -16.74 21.95
N GLU A 337 2.03 -16.27 22.22
CA GLU A 337 0.79 -16.93 21.85
C GLU A 337 0.61 -17.19 20.34
N ASN A 338 1.40 -16.49 19.49
CA ASN A 338 1.39 -16.64 18.04
C ASN A 338 2.57 -17.49 17.52
N GLY A 339 3.32 -18.13 18.44
CA GLY A 339 4.48 -18.95 18.08
C GLY A 339 5.75 -18.19 17.72
N ARG A 340 5.82 -16.86 17.96
CA ARG A 340 7.00 -16.01 17.67
C ARG A 340 7.95 -16.01 18.86
N ASP A 341 9.25 -15.97 18.59
CA ASP A 341 10.26 -15.87 19.64
C ASP A 341 10.12 -14.56 20.44
N ILE A 342 10.05 -14.69 21.76
CA ILE A 342 10.19 -13.57 22.69
C ILE A 342 11.68 -13.33 22.86
N ARG A 343 12.19 -12.20 22.36
CA ARG A 343 13.59 -11.82 22.43
C ARG A 343 13.85 -10.89 23.62
N VAL A 344 14.92 -11.15 24.35
CA VAL A 344 15.38 -10.35 25.50
C VAL A 344 16.86 -10.01 25.34
N PRO A 345 17.37 -8.94 25.96
CA PRO A 345 18.80 -8.68 26.00
C PRO A 345 19.54 -9.93 26.53
N SER A 346 20.62 -10.29 25.86
CA SER A 346 21.44 -11.40 26.37
C SER A 346 22.00 -11.06 27.75
N PRO A 347 21.95 -11.97 28.74
CA PRO A 347 22.48 -11.70 30.07
C PRO A 347 24.01 -11.50 30.09
N ASP A 348 24.70 -11.89 29.01
CA ASP A 348 26.14 -11.72 28.83
C ASP A 348 26.54 -10.31 28.39
N PHE A 349 25.58 -9.52 27.86
CA PHE A 349 25.78 -8.16 27.41
C PHE A 349 25.11 -7.15 28.33
N LYS A 350 25.85 -6.68 29.34
CA LYS A 350 25.36 -5.70 30.31
C LYS A 350 26.48 -4.77 30.75
N SER A 351 26.12 -3.69 31.46
CA SER A 351 27.06 -2.74 32.02
C SER A 351 28.17 -3.42 32.87
N GLY A 352 29.35 -2.81 32.89
CA GLY A 352 30.56 -3.32 33.52
C GLY A 352 31.60 -3.83 32.51
N ASP A 353 31.29 -3.92 31.23
CA ASP A 353 32.27 -4.13 30.17
C ASP A 353 32.76 -2.78 29.62
N PRO A 354 34.09 -2.56 29.50
CA PRO A 354 34.64 -1.27 29.08
C PRO A 354 34.22 -0.83 27.70
N ASN A 355 34.00 -1.75 26.73
CA ASN A 355 33.59 -1.43 25.37
C ASN A 355 32.08 -1.07 25.33
N TYR A 356 31.26 -1.82 26.07
CA TYR A 356 29.85 -1.53 26.25
C TYR A 356 29.65 -0.15 26.92
N ASP A 357 30.25 0.03 28.10
CA ASP A 357 30.08 1.26 28.90
C ASP A 357 30.69 2.49 28.24
N GLY A 358 31.86 2.35 27.59
CA GLY A 358 32.48 3.47 26.87
C GLY A 358 31.67 3.99 25.71
N LEU A 359 31.05 3.11 24.92
CA LEU A 359 30.12 3.54 23.87
C LEU A 359 28.83 4.15 24.46
N LYS A 360 28.30 3.55 25.52
CA LYS A 360 27.13 4.04 26.23
C LYS A 360 27.32 5.47 26.72
N ASP A 361 28.47 5.74 27.36
CA ASP A 361 28.81 7.08 27.88
C ASP A 361 28.84 8.14 26.78
N LEU A 362 29.34 7.80 25.58
CA LEU A 362 29.36 8.71 24.43
C LEU A 362 27.95 9.04 23.91
N ILE A 363 27.01 8.09 23.96
CA ILE A 363 25.69 8.26 23.37
C ILE A 363 24.67 8.78 24.40
N THR A 364 24.89 8.56 25.71
CA THR A 364 23.94 8.93 26.77
C THR A 364 23.45 10.39 26.70
N PRO A 365 24.31 11.43 26.47
CA PRO A 365 23.81 12.80 26.41
C PRO A 365 22.79 13.06 25.30
N LEU A 366 22.93 12.40 24.16
CA LEU A 366 21.98 12.49 23.06
C LEU A 366 20.70 11.68 23.37
N PHE A 367 20.87 10.49 23.97
CA PHE A 367 19.75 9.66 24.40
C PHE A 367 18.86 10.40 25.40
N GLU A 368 19.41 11.06 26.41
CA GLU A 368 18.65 11.83 27.42
C GLU A 368 17.83 12.96 26.79
N ARG A 369 18.39 13.67 25.77
CA ARG A 369 17.64 14.69 25.03
C ARG A 369 16.50 14.08 24.21
N SER A 370 16.76 13.01 23.50
CA SER A 370 15.78 12.26 22.72
C SER A 370 14.64 11.73 23.61
N ASP A 371 14.97 11.09 24.72
CA ASP A 371 13.99 10.52 25.65
C ASP A 371 13.11 11.63 26.25
N ALA A 372 13.70 12.74 26.67
CA ALA A 372 12.96 13.89 27.18
C ALA A 372 12.04 14.50 26.11
N PHE A 373 12.49 14.55 24.85
CA PHE A 373 11.70 15.09 23.75
C PHE A 373 10.45 14.23 23.47
N VAL A 374 10.60 12.92 23.33
CA VAL A 374 9.46 12.04 23.01
C VAL A 374 8.48 11.84 24.16
N ASN A 375 8.94 11.94 25.39
CA ASN A 375 8.10 11.82 26.60
C ASN A 375 7.43 13.13 27.03
N LYS A 376 7.73 14.25 26.35
CA LYS A 376 7.10 15.54 26.67
C LYS A 376 5.60 15.49 26.42
N LYS A 377 4.79 15.90 27.41
CA LYS A 377 3.35 16.12 27.24
C LYS A 377 3.12 17.19 26.16
N ILE A 378 2.25 16.89 25.20
CA ILE A 378 1.88 17.81 24.11
C ILE A 378 0.39 18.17 24.12
N GLY A 379 -0.44 17.45 24.89
CA GLY A 379 -1.86 17.71 25.01
C GLY A 379 -2.58 16.78 26.00
N THR A 380 -3.89 16.80 25.93
CA THR A 380 -4.77 15.96 26.75
C THR A 380 -5.79 15.26 25.85
N VAL A 381 -5.97 13.96 26.05
CA VAL A 381 -7.10 13.19 25.51
C VAL A 381 -8.21 13.13 26.53
N SER A 382 -9.48 13.26 26.10
CA SER A 382 -10.65 13.19 26.99
C SER A 382 -11.81 12.46 26.32
N GLY A 383 -12.80 12.04 27.11
CA GLY A 383 -13.96 11.29 26.64
C GLY A 383 -13.80 9.77 26.76
N THR A 384 -14.73 9.03 26.14
CA THR A 384 -14.77 7.57 26.16
C THR A 384 -14.20 7.04 24.85
N TRP A 385 -12.98 6.53 24.91
CA TRP A 385 -12.28 5.93 23.78
C TRP A 385 -12.56 4.44 23.70
N ASP A 386 -12.67 3.90 22.47
CA ASP A 386 -12.73 2.44 22.28
C ASP A 386 -11.40 1.76 22.66
N THR A 387 -11.45 0.46 22.86
CA THR A 387 -10.27 -0.38 23.15
C THR A 387 -9.78 -1.18 21.93
N ILE A 388 -10.28 -0.82 20.74
CA ILE A 388 -9.95 -1.50 19.50
C ILE A 388 -8.50 -1.17 19.12
N SER A 389 -7.72 -2.19 18.80
CA SER A 389 -6.31 -2.10 18.44
C SER A 389 -5.96 -2.87 17.15
N ASN A 390 -6.94 -3.57 16.56
CA ASN A 390 -6.80 -4.16 15.23
C ASN A 390 -7.37 -3.21 14.16
N TYR A 391 -6.57 -2.25 13.78
CA TYR A 391 -6.97 -1.15 12.90
C TYR A 391 -7.16 -1.55 11.43
N TYR A 392 -6.83 -2.77 11.03
CA TYR A 392 -7.10 -3.27 9.68
C TYR A 392 -8.52 -3.81 9.52
N LEU A 393 -9.06 -4.45 10.57
CA LEU A 393 -10.34 -5.17 10.49
C LEU A 393 -11.50 -4.43 11.14
N THR A 394 -11.20 -3.44 11.96
CA THR A 394 -12.23 -2.72 12.73
C THR A 394 -11.84 -1.25 12.88
N GLN A 395 -12.75 -0.37 12.52
CA GLN A 395 -12.58 1.06 12.74
C GLN A 395 -12.42 1.37 14.22
N SER A 396 -11.46 2.26 14.55
CA SER A 396 -11.18 2.71 15.91
C SER A 396 -11.02 4.21 15.95
N ASP A 397 -11.61 4.84 17.01
CA ASP A 397 -11.40 6.27 17.28
C ASP A 397 -9.91 6.62 17.43
N SER A 398 -9.12 5.69 17.94
CA SER A 398 -7.66 5.87 18.07
C SER A 398 -6.97 6.07 16.73
N TYR A 399 -7.33 5.27 15.70
CA TYR A 399 -6.71 5.41 14.38
C TYR A 399 -7.35 6.53 13.56
N ASP A 400 -8.61 6.85 13.80
CA ASP A 400 -9.29 8.04 13.22
C ASP A 400 -8.56 9.34 13.59
N LEU A 401 -7.85 9.39 14.74
CA LEU A 401 -6.99 10.52 15.12
C LEU A 401 -5.85 10.73 14.10
N VAL A 402 -5.26 9.67 13.56
CA VAL A 402 -4.24 9.76 12.49
C VAL A 402 -4.84 10.42 11.25
N HIS A 403 -5.99 9.93 10.80
CA HIS A 403 -6.68 10.47 9.64
C HIS A 403 -7.06 11.96 9.81
N LYS A 404 -7.59 12.32 10.98
CA LYS A 404 -7.95 13.72 11.30
C LYS A 404 -6.73 14.64 11.27
N ALA A 405 -5.61 14.20 11.82
CA ALA A 405 -4.36 14.96 11.81
C ALA A 405 -3.83 15.17 10.39
N GLN A 406 -3.90 14.14 9.53
CA GLN A 406 -3.49 14.24 8.13
C GLN A 406 -4.35 15.23 7.35
N ILE A 407 -5.68 15.15 7.48
CA ILE A 407 -6.61 16.08 6.83
C ILE A 407 -6.39 17.51 7.36
N TRP A 408 -6.26 17.69 8.66
CA TRP A 408 -6.01 19.00 9.26
C TRP A 408 -4.74 19.64 8.70
N ALA A 409 -3.63 18.91 8.68
CA ALA A 409 -2.36 19.43 8.21
C ALA A 409 -2.42 19.86 6.74
N ALA A 410 -2.87 18.97 5.88
CA ALA A 410 -2.94 19.22 4.45
C ALA A 410 -3.94 20.32 4.10
N CYS A 411 -5.12 20.32 4.71
CA CYS A 411 -6.15 21.35 4.46
C CYS A 411 -5.73 22.72 4.98
N THR A 412 -5.13 22.80 6.17
CA THR A 412 -4.70 24.07 6.75
C THR A 412 -3.62 24.74 5.91
N ASP A 413 -2.64 23.98 5.45
CA ASP A 413 -1.53 24.51 4.68
C ASP A 413 -1.92 24.91 3.25
N ASN A 414 -2.89 24.20 2.67
CA ASN A 414 -3.42 24.49 1.33
C ASN A 414 -4.65 25.39 1.31
N ASN A 415 -5.12 25.84 2.48
CA ASN A 415 -6.32 26.66 2.61
C ASN A 415 -7.57 26.02 1.98
N ILE A 416 -7.71 24.69 2.14
CA ILE A 416 -8.86 23.90 1.71
C ILE A 416 -9.85 23.76 2.87
N ASP A 417 -11.14 24.00 2.61
CA ASP A 417 -12.21 23.81 3.58
C ASP A 417 -12.81 22.40 3.43
N PRO A 418 -12.49 21.45 4.33
CA PRO A 418 -12.95 20.07 4.20
C PRO A 418 -14.47 19.92 4.38
N THR A 419 -15.19 20.97 4.76
CA THR A 419 -16.65 20.96 4.83
C THR A 419 -17.33 21.32 3.50
N LYS A 420 -16.57 21.81 2.53
CA LYS A 420 -17.03 22.20 1.19
C LYS A 420 -16.45 21.36 0.07
N GLU A 421 -15.31 20.76 0.30
CA GLU A 421 -14.58 19.97 -0.67
C GLU A 421 -14.58 18.50 -0.25
N HIS A 422 -14.50 17.60 -1.20
CA HIS A 422 -14.36 16.17 -0.92
C HIS A 422 -12.92 15.86 -0.52
N VAL A 423 -12.66 15.85 0.79
CA VAL A 423 -11.35 15.54 1.35
C VAL A 423 -11.38 14.20 2.03
N ILE A 424 -10.46 13.33 1.67
CA ILE A 424 -10.28 12.02 2.29
C ILE A 424 -8.85 11.85 2.84
N SER A 425 -8.70 11.01 3.82
CA SER A 425 -7.39 10.48 4.23
C SER A 425 -7.36 8.99 3.97
N MET A 426 -6.29 8.53 3.32
CA MET A 426 -5.99 7.11 3.13
C MET A 426 -4.65 6.79 3.77
N THR A 427 -4.60 5.77 4.60
CA THR A 427 -3.36 5.39 5.26
C THR A 427 -3.36 3.91 5.65
N THR A 428 -2.20 3.28 5.48
CA THR A 428 -1.96 1.94 6.00
C THR A 428 -1.85 2.01 7.52
N PRO A 429 -2.63 1.23 8.28
CA PRO A 429 -2.47 1.16 9.73
C PRO A 429 -1.12 0.58 10.13
N VAL A 430 -0.26 1.42 10.70
CA VAL A 430 1.10 1.05 11.14
C VAL A 430 1.32 1.31 12.63
N ALA A 431 0.24 1.30 13.39
CA ALA A 431 0.27 1.50 14.83
C ALA A 431 0.96 0.35 15.58
N LYS A 432 1.45 0.66 16.76
CA LYS A 432 1.99 -0.34 17.70
C LYS A 432 0.91 -1.36 18.04
N ARG A 433 1.22 -2.63 17.82
CA ARG A 433 0.28 -3.72 18.06
C ARG A 433 -0.25 -3.71 19.50
N GLY A 434 -1.56 -3.81 19.64
CA GLY A 434 -2.23 -3.86 20.95
C GLY A 434 -2.34 -2.52 21.66
N TRP A 435 -1.91 -1.42 21.04
CA TRP A 435 -2.02 -0.08 21.61
C TRP A 435 -3.29 0.64 21.13
N SER A 436 -3.92 1.40 22.00
CA SER A 436 -5.02 2.31 21.69
C SER A 436 -4.97 3.53 22.62
N VAL A 437 -5.60 4.64 22.21
CA VAL A 437 -5.65 5.86 23.03
C VAL A 437 -6.29 5.62 24.41
N SER A 438 -7.20 4.66 24.51
CA SER A 438 -7.80 4.28 25.79
C SER A 438 -6.75 3.86 26.86
N SER A 439 -5.57 3.41 26.44
CA SER A 439 -4.46 3.05 27.35
C SER A 439 -3.84 4.25 28.09
N LEU A 440 -4.12 5.49 27.61
CA LEU A 440 -3.67 6.72 28.25
C LEU A 440 -4.60 7.16 29.39
N LEU A 441 -5.76 6.53 29.51
CA LEU A 441 -6.74 6.81 30.55
C LEU A 441 -6.52 5.83 31.72
N ALA A 442 -6.26 6.33 32.89
CA ALA A 442 -6.24 5.50 34.09
C ALA A 442 -7.64 4.92 34.39
N ASP A 443 -7.72 3.81 35.11
CA ASP A 443 -8.99 3.19 35.48
C ASP A 443 -9.97 4.20 36.10
N GLY A 444 -11.10 4.39 35.43
CA GLY A 444 -12.15 5.34 35.84
C GLY A 444 -11.85 6.82 35.50
N ALA A 445 -10.72 7.14 34.87
CA ALA A 445 -10.41 8.48 34.40
C ALA A 445 -11.13 8.79 33.07
N THR A 446 -11.56 10.04 32.92
CA THR A 446 -12.17 10.56 31.68
C THR A 446 -11.21 11.43 30.86
N SER A 447 -9.97 11.59 31.32
CA SER A 447 -8.89 12.31 30.62
C SER A 447 -7.53 11.75 30.96
N GLY A 448 -6.56 11.91 30.06
CA GLY A 448 -5.19 11.49 30.20
C GLY A 448 -4.23 12.35 29.38
N ASP A 449 -2.97 12.38 29.76
CA ASP A 449 -1.94 13.10 29.04
C ASP A 449 -1.51 12.33 27.80
N ILE A 450 -1.25 13.04 26.68
CA ILE A 450 -0.70 12.49 25.44
C ILE A 450 0.65 13.14 25.15
N SER A 451 1.61 12.32 24.71
CA SER A 451 2.98 12.70 24.38
C SER A 451 3.34 12.38 22.93
N LEU A 452 4.52 12.83 22.46
CA LEU A 452 5.02 12.43 21.11
C LEU A 452 5.23 10.93 21.02
N ARG A 453 5.67 10.25 22.10
CA ARG A 453 5.76 8.78 22.11
C ARG A 453 4.44 8.11 21.74
N ASP A 454 3.32 8.68 22.15
CA ASP A 454 1.99 8.14 21.86
C ASP A 454 1.63 8.34 20.39
N CYS A 455 2.09 9.43 19.76
CA CYS A 455 1.97 9.64 18.31
C CYS A 455 2.73 8.56 17.53
N TYR A 456 3.94 8.21 17.97
CA TYR A 456 4.68 7.08 17.39
C TYR A 456 4.03 5.72 17.68
N SER A 457 3.28 5.59 18.76
CA SER A 457 2.48 4.38 19.01
C SER A 457 1.31 4.25 18.04
N LEU A 458 0.75 5.38 17.56
CA LEU A 458 -0.27 5.42 16.50
C LEU A 458 0.32 5.21 15.11
N TYR A 459 1.50 5.77 14.84
CA TYR A 459 2.14 5.69 13.53
C TYR A 459 3.66 5.51 13.71
N GLN A 460 4.18 4.30 13.49
CA GLN A 460 5.55 3.93 13.90
C GLN A 460 6.67 4.41 12.95
N TYR A 461 6.34 4.77 11.70
CA TYR A 461 7.32 5.12 10.67
C TYR A 461 7.45 6.63 10.54
N ASP A 462 8.53 7.16 11.08
CA ASP A 462 8.86 8.60 11.04
C ASP A 462 9.39 9.09 9.70
N ASN A 463 9.91 8.20 8.89
CA ASN A 463 10.32 8.45 7.51
C ASN A 463 9.16 8.56 6.53
N ASN A 464 7.95 8.16 6.91
CA ASN A 464 6.76 8.38 6.10
C ASN A 464 6.31 9.84 6.21
N THR A 465 6.41 10.60 5.13
CA THR A 465 6.01 11.99 5.04
C THR A 465 4.63 12.15 4.42
N LEU A 466 3.94 13.25 4.70
CA LEU A 466 2.57 13.46 4.28
C LEU A 466 2.49 14.23 2.96
N TYR A 467 1.60 13.79 2.09
CA TYR A 467 1.26 14.41 0.81
C TYR A 467 -0.24 14.67 0.70
N MET A 468 -0.62 15.65 -0.15
CA MET A 468 -1.96 15.78 -0.66
C MET A 468 -1.94 15.67 -2.18
N ILE A 469 -2.84 14.86 -2.73
CA ILE A 469 -3.02 14.69 -4.17
C ILE A 469 -4.47 14.99 -4.56
N ARG A 470 -4.66 15.28 -5.85
CA ARG A 470 -5.97 15.31 -6.49
C ARG A 470 -6.20 14.00 -7.23
N MET A 471 -7.35 13.38 -7.02
CA MET A 471 -7.75 12.15 -7.70
C MET A 471 -9.23 12.18 -8.08
N THR A 472 -9.65 11.28 -8.97
CA THR A 472 -11.06 11.11 -9.32
C THR A 472 -11.74 10.08 -8.42
N GLY A 473 -13.08 10.12 -8.36
CA GLY A 473 -13.84 9.08 -7.65
C GLY A 473 -13.62 7.68 -8.23
N ALA A 474 -13.44 7.55 -9.55
CA ALA A 474 -13.09 6.28 -10.19
C ALA A 474 -11.74 5.74 -9.70
N GLN A 475 -10.71 6.61 -9.59
CA GLN A 475 -9.40 6.23 -9.05
C GLN A 475 -9.49 5.82 -7.59
N LEU A 476 -10.26 6.53 -6.76
CA LEU A 476 -10.51 6.15 -5.36
C LEU A 476 -11.14 4.76 -5.26
N LYS A 477 -12.24 4.51 -5.98
CA LYS A 477 -12.94 3.22 -5.98
C LYS A 477 -12.02 2.08 -6.41
N SER A 478 -11.24 2.28 -7.46
CA SER A 478 -10.27 1.30 -7.95
C SER A 478 -9.22 0.98 -6.89
N TRP A 479 -8.68 2.00 -6.21
CA TRP A 479 -7.71 1.80 -5.14
C TRP A 479 -8.32 1.08 -3.93
N MET A 480 -9.56 1.46 -3.53
CA MET A 480 -10.28 0.78 -2.45
C MET A 480 -10.49 -0.71 -2.75
N GLN A 481 -10.89 -1.06 -3.99
CA GLN A 481 -11.03 -2.46 -4.41
C GLN A 481 -9.70 -3.21 -4.35
N HIS A 482 -8.61 -2.57 -4.79
CA HIS A 482 -7.29 -3.18 -4.75
C HIS A 482 -6.85 -3.48 -3.31
N THR A 483 -6.93 -2.51 -2.40
CA THR A 483 -6.51 -2.71 -1.00
C THR A 483 -7.35 -3.78 -0.31
N ALA A 484 -8.62 -3.89 -0.66
CA ALA A 484 -9.54 -4.89 -0.10
C ALA A 484 -9.14 -6.35 -0.42
N GLN A 485 -8.30 -6.59 -1.43
CA GLN A 485 -7.77 -7.94 -1.75
C GLN A 485 -6.88 -8.50 -0.63
N ASN A 486 -6.34 -7.65 0.23
CA ASN A 486 -5.52 -8.05 1.37
C ASN A 486 -6.31 -8.64 2.53
N TYR A 487 -7.63 -8.55 2.51
CA TYR A 487 -8.49 -9.23 3.50
C TYR A 487 -8.78 -10.67 3.07
N ARG A 488 -8.93 -11.54 4.05
CA ARG A 488 -9.25 -12.96 3.84
C ARG A 488 -10.19 -13.49 4.93
N VAL A 489 -10.93 -14.52 4.60
CA VAL A 489 -11.64 -15.34 5.58
C VAL A 489 -10.75 -16.55 5.89
N LYS A 490 -10.50 -16.81 7.16
CA LYS A 490 -9.72 -17.95 7.65
C LYS A 490 -10.58 -19.23 7.63
N ASP A 491 -9.94 -20.38 7.80
CA ASP A 491 -10.62 -21.69 7.82
C ASP A 491 -11.66 -21.80 8.96
N ASP A 492 -11.49 -21.04 10.03
CA ASP A 492 -12.43 -20.96 11.15
C ASP A 492 -13.59 -19.96 10.93
N GLY A 493 -13.68 -19.36 9.75
CA GLY A 493 -14.68 -18.35 9.38
C GLY A 493 -14.38 -16.93 9.91
N GLN A 494 -13.30 -16.74 10.65
CA GLN A 494 -12.93 -15.40 11.14
C GLN A 494 -12.25 -14.57 10.07
N LEU A 495 -12.42 -13.25 10.16
CA LEU A 495 -11.69 -12.30 9.33
C LEU A 495 -10.20 -12.32 9.65
N GLY A 496 -9.41 -12.15 8.63
CA GLY A 496 -7.97 -12.00 8.69
C GLY A 496 -7.46 -11.13 7.56
N GLY A 497 -6.13 -10.93 7.51
CA GLY A 497 -5.51 -10.07 6.50
C GLY A 497 -5.20 -8.69 7.03
N GLY A 498 -5.08 -7.74 6.13
CA GLY A 498 -4.46 -6.46 6.39
C GLY A 498 -2.93 -6.55 6.22
N GLY A 499 -2.24 -5.50 6.58
CA GLY A 499 -0.79 -5.36 6.43
C GLY A 499 -0.44 -4.18 5.52
N PHE A 500 0.81 -4.09 5.11
CA PHE A 500 1.32 -2.91 4.38
C PHE A 500 0.63 -2.64 3.04
N GLY A 501 -0.02 -3.63 2.43
CA GLY A 501 -0.81 -3.46 1.21
C GLY A 501 -2.24 -2.96 1.43
N CYS A 502 -2.69 -2.77 2.67
CA CYS A 502 -4.05 -2.40 3.01
C CYS A 502 -4.13 -0.99 3.57
N ASP A 503 -4.89 -0.12 2.92
CA ASP A 503 -5.22 1.21 3.45
C ASP A 503 -6.60 1.20 4.11
N THR A 504 -6.78 2.05 5.12
CA THR A 504 -8.08 2.47 5.65
C THR A 504 -8.38 3.89 5.18
N PHE A 505 -9.66 4.22 5.08
CA PHE A 505 -10.13 5.48 4.48
C PHE A 505 -11.01 6.24 5.48
N TYR A 506 -10.82 7.56 5.54
CA TYR A 506 -11.63 8.48 6.33
C TYR A 506 -12.10 9.63 5.43
N GLY A 507 -13.32 10.12 5.63
CA GLY A 507 -14.00 11.06 4.75
C GLY A 507 -15.01 10.38 3.82
N VAL A 508 -15.05 9.05 3.80
CA VAL A 508 -16.06 8.23 3.10
C VAL A 508 -16.56 7.11 4.00
N ASN A 509 -17.84 6.74 3.83
CA ASN A 509 -18.39 5.50 4.38
C ASN A 509 -18.21 4.39 3.36
N TYR A 510 -17.98 3.16 3.80
CA TYR A 510 -17.87 2.00 2.92
C TYR A 510 -17.99 0.67 3.68
N ASP A 511 -18.34 -0.38 2.95
CA ASP A 511 -18.33 -1.76 3.43
C ASP A 511 -17.37 -2.60 2.59
N VAL A 512 -16.68 -3.54 3.23
CA VAL A 512 -15.82 -4.53 2.54
C VAL A 512 -16.40 -5.92 2.74
N TYR A 513 -16.85 -6.58 1.67
CA TYR A 513 -17.37 -7.95 1.66
C TYR A 513 -16.32 -8.91 1.14
N VAL A 514 -15.59 -9.57 2.03
CA VAL A 514 -14.42 -10.40 1.70
C VAL A 514 -14.80 -11.62 0.88
N GLY A 515 -16.03 -12.10 1.03
CA GLY A 515 -16.58 -13.22 0.25
C GLY A 515 -16.89 -12.88 -1.22
N ASN A 516 -16.88 -11.62 -1.61
CA ASN A 516 -17.09 -11.20 -3.00
C ASN A 516 -15.83 -11.41 -3.85
N PRO A 517 -15.97 -11.43 -5.20
CA PRO A 517 -14.84 -11.29 -6.12
C PRO A 517 -14.04 -9.99 -5.85
N ASP A 518 -12.75 -10.00 -6.15
CA ASP A 518 -11.83 -8.92 -5.78
C ASP A 518 -12.26 -7.51 -6.23
N ASN A 519 -12.87 -7.40 -7.42
CA ASN A 519 -13.35 -6.13 -7.97
C ASN A 519 -14.75 -5.70 -7.47
N GLN A 520 -15.37 -6.46 -6.55
CA GLN A 520 -16.69 -6.21 -6.00
C GLN A 520 -16.71 -6.21 -4.46
N ARG A 521 -15.54 -6.23 -3.82
CA ARG A 521 -15.45 -6.32 -2.36
C ARG A 521 -15.91 -5.05 -1.66
N VAL A 522 -15.56 -3.88 -2.18
CA VAL A 522 -15.92 -2.60 -1.56
C VAL A 522 -17.21 -2.08 -2.17
N GLN A 523 -18.17 -1.80 -1.31
CA GLN A 523 -19.52 -1.37 -1.67
C GLN A 523 -19.97 -0.20 -0.79
N ASN A 524 -21.11 0.39 -1.13
CA ASN A 524 -21.76 1.46 -0.35
C ASN A 524 -20.85 2.68 -0.12
N ILE A 525 -20.04 3.03 -1.11
CA ILE A 525 -19.08 4.14 -0.99
C ILE A 525 -19.86 5.47 -1.08
N THR A 526 -19.95 6.17 0.05
CA THR A 526 -20.64 7.45 0.17
C THR A 526 -19.80 8.46 0.95
N TYR A 527 -20.01 9.74 0.72
CA TYR A 527 -19.48 10.79 1.60
C TYR A 527 -20.18 10.79 2.96
N ALA A 528 -19.72 11.63 3.88
CA ALA A 528 -20.28 11.71 5.24
C ALA A 528 -21.76 12.08 5.28
N ASP A 529 -22.24 12.84 4.29
CA ASP A 529 -23.64 13.24 4.14
C ASP A 529 -24.54 12.15 3.51
N GLY A 530 -23.97 11.00 3.13
CA GLY A 530 -24.65 9.87 2.51
C GLY A 530 -24.76 9.95 0.98
N THR A 531 -24.25 10.99 0.34
CA THR A 531 -24.23 11.06 -1.13
C THR A 531 -23.20 10.08 -1.71
N ALA A 532 -23.59 9.40 -2.81
CA ALA A 532 -22.71 8.41 -3.44
C ALA A 532 -21.51 9.09 -4.11
N VAL A 533 -20.34 8.49 -3.97
CA VAL A 533 -19.13 8.92 -4.71
C VAL A 533 -19.31 8.62 -6.18
N LYS A 534 -19.25 9.65 -7.04
CA LYS A 534 -19.32 9.52 -8.50
C LYS A 534 -17.92 9.36 -9.09
N ASP A 535 -17.83 8.73 -10.26
CA ASP A 535 -16.55 8.47 -10.91
C ASP A 535 -15.79 9.73 -11.32
N ASP A 536 -16.51 10.79 -11.66
CA ASP A 536 -15.99 12.11 -12.08
C ASP A 536 -15.82 13.11 -10.92
N ASP A 537 -16.14 12.73 -9.69
CA ASP A 537 -15.90 13.60 -8.53
C ASP A 537 -14.41 13.94 -8.41
N THR A 538 -14.14 15.20 -8.08
CA THR A 538 -12.79 15.64 -7.69
C THR A 538 -12.59 15.40 -6.20
N ILE A 539 -11.56 14.67 -5.83
CA ILE A 539 -11.25 14.30 -4.44
C ILE A 539 -9.83 14.76 -4.11
N TYR A 540 -9.69 15.40 -2.95
CA TYR A 540 -8.40 15.71 -2.35
C TYR A 540 -8.04 14.61 -1.35
N ALA A 541 -6.97 13.89 -1.63
CA ALA A 541 -6.58 12.74 -0.83
C ALA A 541 -5.26 12.98 -0.09
N CYS A 542 -5.27 12.77 1.24
CA CYS A 542 -4.09 12.81 2.09
C CYS A 542 -3.52 11.40 2.23
N LEU A 543 -2.23 11.22 1.95
CA LEU A 543 -1.57 9.91 2.00
C LEU A 543 -0.08 10.06 2.32
N SER A 544 0.59 8.96 2.66
CA SER A 544 2.03 8.96 2.97
C SER A 544 2.90 8.83 1.72
N SER A 545 4.16 9.30 1.83
CA SER A 545 5.21 9.10 0.82
C SER A 545 5.39 7.63 0.45
N TYR A 546 5.29 6.73 1.42
CA TYR A 546 5.39 5.29 1.20
C TYR A 546 4.38 4.76 0.18
N ARG A 547 3.14 5.30 0.19
CA ARG A 547 2.13 4.92 -0.80
C ARG A 547 2.38 5.57 -2.16
N LEU A 548 2.81 6.83 -2.16
CA LEU A 548 2.96 7.63 -3.37
C LEU A 548 4.23 7.29 -4.17
N SER A 549 5.30 6.85 -3.51
CA SER A 549 6.57 6.49 -4.17
C SER A 549 6.54 5.13 -4.87
N ALA A 550 5.60 4.24 -4.53
CA ALA A 550 5.50 2.92 -5.14
C ALA A 550 5.28 2.98 -6.66
N THR A 551 6.00 2.16 -7.42
CA THR A 551 5.83 2.01 -8.87
C THR A 551 4.86 0.87 -9.20
N LYS A 552 4.31 0.87 -10.44
CA LYS A 552 3.36 -0.16 -10.87
C LYS A 552 3.96 -1.58 -10.95
N ASP A 553 5.28 -1.71 -10.92
CA ASP A 553 5.96 -3.00 -11.02
C ASP A 553 6.25 -3.61 -9.63
N SER A 554 5.92 -2.90 -8.55
CA SER A 554 5.98 -3.40 -7.18
C SER A 554 4.74 -4.22 -6.82
N ASP A 555 4.88 -5.49 -6.47
CA ASP A 555 3.76 -6.41 -6.20
C ASP A 555 2.80 -5.92 -5.09
N ALA A 556 3.32 -5.26 -4.06
CA ALA A 556 2.52 -4.80 -2.93
C ALA A 556 2.01 -3.36 -3.09
N TYR A 557 2.71 -2.51 -3.84
CA TYR A 557 2.53 -1.05 -3.82
C TYR A 557 2.32 -0.44 -5.21
N GLY A 558 2.72 -1.14 -6.26
CA GLY A 558 2.72 -0.66 -7.64
C GLY A 558 1.35 -0.30 -8.18
N TRP A 559 0.28 -0.80 -7.57
CA TRP A 559 -1.07 -0.50 -8.03
C TRP A 559 -1.43 0.98 -7.93
N PHE A 560 -0.95 1.70 -6.90
CA PHE A 560 -1.26 3.13 -6.79
C PHE A 560 -0.71 3.89 -7.99
N ALA A 561 0.50 3.61 -8.42
CA ALA A 561 1.08 4.16 -9.64
C ALA A 561 0.28 3.77 -10.90
N SER A 562 -0.46 2.65 -10.91
CA SER A 562 -1.36 2.28 -12.01
C SER A 562 -2.55 3.23 -12.19
N THR A 563 -2.88 4.05 -11.18
CA THR A 563 -3.83 5.15 -11.29
C THR A 563 -3.31 6.30 -12.16
N GLY A 564 -2.03 6.29 -12.53
CA GLY A 564 -1.32 7.35 -13.22
C GLY A 564 -0.75 8.42 -12.28
N ILE A 565 -0.90 8.27 -10.95
CA ILE A 565 -0.44 9.24 -9.94
C ILE A 565 0.82 8.70 -9.28
N THR A 566 1.90 9.49 -9.36
CA THR A 566 3.20 9.21 -8.72
C THR A 566 3.68 10.46 -7.99
N SER A 567 4.78 10.37 -7.24
CA SER A 567 5.35 11.51 -6.51
C SER A 567 5.78 12.69 -7.39
N SER A 568 5.92 12.50 -8.69
CA SER A 568 6.26 13.54 -9.68
C SER A 568 5.10 13.97 -10.56
N SER A 569 3.87 13.51 -10.30
CA SER A 569 2.68 13.85 -11.11
C SER A 569 2.15 15.25 -10.77
N ASP A 570 1.50 15.90 -11.75
CA ASP A 570 0.81 17.19 -11.57
C ASP A 570 -0.38 17.11 -10.58
N GLU A 571 -0.85 15.89 -10.27
CA GLU A 571 -1.86 15.63 -9.26
C GLU A 571 -1.34 15.82 -7.83
N VAL A 572 -0.04 15.83 -7.60
CA VAL A 572 0.56 16.14 -6.30
C VAL A 572 0.43 17.65 -6.03
N LEU A 573 -0.44 17.99 -5.09
CA LEU A 573 -0.76 19.38 -4.77
C LEU A 573 0.10 19.93 -3.64
N TRP A 574 0.58 19.05 -2.76
CA TRP A 574 1.30 19.45 -1.56
C TRP A 574 2.19 18.33 -1.03
N ASP A 575 3.36 18.75 -0.54
CA ASP A 575 4.37 17.92 0.11
C ASP A 575 4.74 18.56 1.45
N ALA A 576 4.51 17.86 2.53
CA ALA A 576 4.78 18.36 3.88
C ALA A 576 6.28 18.61 4.15
N THR A 577 7.18 17.95 3.43
CA THR A 577 8.64 18.10 3.64
C THR A 577 9.16 19.46 3.24
N ILE A 578 8.50 20.12 2.28
CA ILE A 578 8.86 21.47 1.78
C ILE A 578 7.88 22.54 2.28
N SER A 579 6.89 22.19 3.09
CA SER A 579 5.95 23.11 3.70
C SER A 579 6.65 24.04 4.70
N GLU A 580 6.37 25.34 4.66
CA GLU A 580 6.90 26.29 5.66
C GLU A 580 6.45 25.95 7.09
N ARG A 581 5.29 25.30 7.23
CA ARG A 581 4.71 24.93 8.53
C ARG A 581 5.25 23.61 9.07
N PHE A 582 5.53 22.64 8.21
CA PHE A 582 5.83 21.26 8.62
C PHE A 582 7.23 20.76 8.26
N ASN A 583 8.07 21.58 7.59
CA ASN A 583 9.45 21.21 7.30
C ASN A 583 10.31 21.06 8.57
N ASN A 584 9.98 21.79 9.65
CA ASN A 584 10.67 21.69 10.94
C ASN A 584 10.44 20.35 11.65
N VAL A 585 9.45 19.57 11.22
CA VAL A 585 9.18 18.19 11.66
C VAL A 585 9.40 17.19 10.50
N GLY A 586 10.11 17.61 9.45
CA GLY A 586 10.46 16.80 8.28
C GLY A 586 9.27 16.29 7.48
N GLY A 587 8.09 16.89 7.65
CA GLY A 587 6.85 16.36 7.06
C GLY A 587 6.40 15.01 7.63
N SER A 588 7.05 14.50 8.66
CA SER A 588 6.86 13.18 9.28
C SER A 588 5.45 13.02 9.84
N VAL A 589 4.75 11.96 9.44
CA VAL A 589 3.35 11.70 9.86
C VAL A 589 3.19 11.66 11.39
N PRO A 590 3.98 10.91 12.18
CA PRO A 590 3.82 10.91 13.64
C PRO A 590 4.09 12.27 14.27
N LEU A 591 5.01 13.07 13.74
CA LEU A 591 5.24 14.42 14.25
C LEU A 591 4.14 15.40 13.83
N ILE A 592 3.55 15.24 12.65
CA ILE A 592 2.34 15.99 12.23
C ILE A 592 1.16 15.68 13.17
N ILE A 593 0.98 14.44 13.60
CA ILE A 593 -0.02 14.10 14.63
C ILE A 593 0.28 14.88 15.90
N GLY A 594 1.54 14.99 16.30
CA GLY A 594 1.99 15.80 17.43
C GLY A 594 1.66 17.30 17.26
N GLU A 595 1.90 17.86 16.08
CA GLU A 595 1.56 19.27 15.78
C GLU A 595 0.05 19.52 15.82
N TYR A 596 -0.78 18.60 15.31
CA TYR A 596 -2.22 18.67 15.42
C TYR A 596 -2.68 18.72 16.90
N ILE A 597 -2.12 17.86 17.75
CA ILE A 597 -2.45 17.82 19.18
C ILE A 597 -2.04 19.12 19.88
N LYS A 598 -0.85 19.65 19.54
CA LYS A 598 -0.38 20.94 20.09
C LYS A 598 -1.27 22.11 19.68
N GLU A 599 -1.73 22.14 18.42
CA GLU A 599 -2.64 23.16 17.93
C GLU A 599 -3.98 23.12 18.69
N MET A 600 -4.59 21.92 18.81
CA MET A 600 -5.81 21.76 19.59
C MET A 600 -5.63 22.19 21.05
N THR A 601 -4.50 21.87 21.65
CA THR A 601 -4.16 22.27 23.01
C THR A 601 -4.00 23.80 23.14
N ALA A 602 -3.38 24.45 22.15
CA ALA A 602 -3.25 25.90 22.12
C ALA A 602 -4.60 26.62 21.98
N GLU A 603 -5.59 25.98 21.33
CA GLU A 603 -6.96 26.43 21.27
C GLU A 603 -7.77 26.12 22.54
N GLY A 604 -7.17 25.50 23.53
CA GLY A 604 -7.83 25.08 24.78
C GLY A 604 -8.76 23.88 24.60
N LYS A 605 -8.52 23.05 23.60
CA LYS A 605 -9.32 21.86 23.29
C LYS A 605 -8.56 20.59 23.66
N ASP A 606 -9.25 19.65 24.26
CA ASP A 606 -8.79 18.27 24.40
C ASP A 606 -9.01 17.50 23.09
N ILE A 607 -8.20 16.48 22.88
CA ILE A 607 -8.43 15.49 21.82
C ILE A 607 -9.54 14.55 22.26
N THR A 608 -10.62 14.50 21.49
CA THR A 608 -11.80 13.68 21.81
C THR A 608 -12.08 12.63 20.74
N PRO A 609 -12.67 11.48 21.12
CA PRO A 609 -13.10 10.50 20.13
C PRO A 609 -14.24 11.06 19.27
N GLY A 610 -14.44 10.52 18.08
CA GLY A 610 -15.55 10.86 17.20
C GLY A 610 -15.32 10.40 15.76
N ARG A 611 -16.39 9.92 15.14
CA ARG A 611 -16.40 9.37 13.79
C ARG A 611 -17.37 10.16 12.91
N GLU A 612 -16.87 10.77 11.86
CA GLU A 612 -17.70 11.45 10.85
C GLU A 612 -18.13 10.46 9.76
N THR A 613 -17.31 9.47 9.48
CA THR A 613 -17.59 8.39 8.51
C THR A 613 -17.39 7.02 9.15
N LYS A 614 -17.98 6.00 8.54
CA LYS A 614 -17.98 4.63 9.07
C LYS A 614 -17.60 3.64 8.01
N TRP A 615 -16.87 2.62 8.41
CA TRP A 615 -16.60 1.47 7.57
C TRP A 615 -16.66 0.15 8.36
N ALA A 616 -16.90 -0.94 7.63
CA ALA A 616 -16.94 -2.28 8.20
C ALA A 616 -16.36 -3.30 7.24
N VAL A 617 -15.81 -4.40 7.78
CA VAL A 617 -15.36 -5.57 7.03
C VAL A 617 -16.24 -6.75 7.39
N HIS A 618 -16.80 -7.39 6.37
CA HIS A 618 -17.72 -8.51 6.48
C HIS A 618 -17.08 -9.77 5.87
N ALA A 619 -17.18 -10.89 6.57
CA ALA A 619 -16.65 -12.17 6.06
C ALA A 619 -17.52 -12.76 4.93
N GLU A 620 -18.83 -12.52 5.00
CA GLU A 620 -19.81 -12.99 4.03
C GLU A 620 -19.68 -12.29 2.67
N ALA A 621 -20.28 -12.89 1.66
CA ALA A 621 -20.46 -12.28 0.36
C ALA A 621 -21.71 -11.40 0.33
N ASN A 622 -21.64 -10.29 -0.38
CA ASN A 622 -22.76 -9.46 -0.79
C ASN A 622 -22.63 -9.18 -2.31
N PRO A 623 -22.96 -10.17 -3.16
CA PRO A 623 -22.68 -10.07 -4.58
C PRO A 623 -23.49 -8.95 -5.22
N VAL A 624 -22.82 -8.15 -6.06
CA VAL A 624 -23.48 -7.18 -6.94
C VAL A 624 -24.27 -7.92 -8.00
N LYS A 625 -25.50 -7.45 -8.27
CA LYS A 625 -26.37 -8.01 -9.30
C LYS A 625 -26.45 -7.04 -10.48
N THR A 626 -26.27 -7.57 -11.68
CA THR A 626 -26.46 -6.82 -12.92
C THR A 626 -27.83 -7.14 -13.50
N ILE A 627 -28.70 -6.13 -13.57
CA ILE A 627 -30.04 -6.22 -14.20
C ILE A 627 -30.00 -5.29 -15.41
N GLU A 628 -30.11 -5.87 -16.61
CA GLU A 628 -30.23 -5.11 -17.84
C GLU A 628 -31.69 -4.76 -18.09
N VAL A 629 -32.00 -3.49 -18.39
CA VAL A 629 -33.36 -2.99 -18.58
C VAL A 629 -33.55 -2.64 -20.04
N PHE A 630 -34.58 -3.23 -20.65
CA PHE A 630 -35.05 -2.88 -21.98
C PHE A 630 -36.41 -2.23 -21.90
N GLU A 631 -36.61 -1.21 -22.71
CA GLU A 631 -37.88 -0.52 -22.86
C GLU A 631 -38.29 -0.47 -24.34
N THR A 632 -39.58 -0.67 -24.59
CA THR A 632 -40.24 -0.34 -25.86
C THR A 632 -41.34 0.67 -25.59
N THR A 633 -41.69 1.48 -26.58
CA THR A 633 -42.81 2.42 -26.52
C THR A 633 -43.32 2.66 -27.96
N ASP A 634 -44.56 3.11 -28.08
CA ASP A 634 -45.14 3.51 -29.39
C ASP A 634 -45.05 2.41 -30.47
N VAL A 635 -45.29 1.17 -30.04
CA VAL A 635 -45.22 0.00 -30.94
C VAL A 635 -46.29 0.03 -32.03
N HIS A 636 -47.49 0.63 -31.76
CA HIS A 636 -48.55 0.89 -32.69
C HIS A 636 -48.93 -0.30 -33.60
N GLY A 637 -49.01 -1.49 -32.99
CA GLY A 637 -49.40 -2.68 -33.73
C GLY A 637 -48.37 -3.25 -34.71
N TYR A 638 -47.15 -2.70 -34.75
CA TYR A 638 -46.11 -3.15 -35.69
C TYR A 638 -45.46 -4.48 -35.28
N LEU A 639 -46.25 -5.55 -35.37
CA LEU A 639 -45.72 -6.91 -35.23
C LEU A 639 -44.79 -7.28 -36.40
N VAL A 640 -45.29 -6.98 -37.64
CA VAL A 640 -44.56 -7.14 -38.88
C VAL A 640 -44.91 -6.02 -39.85
N ASP A 641 -43.93 -5.46 -40.55
CA ASP A 641 -44.14 -4.49 -41.59
C ASP A 641 -44.23 -5.21 -42.96
N THR A 642 -45.42 -5.22 -43.53
CA THR A 642 -45.74 -5.89 -44.81
C THR A 642 -45.89 -4.88 -45.93
N SER A 643 -45.52 -3.59 -45.70
CA SER A 643 -45.76 -2.50 -46.65
C SER A 643 -45.08 -2.66 -48.02
N SER A 644 -44.03 -3.47 -48.10
CA SER A 644 -43.34 -3.77 -49.36
C SER A 644 -44.17 -4.65 -50.32
N GLY A 645 -45.23 -5.31 -49.84
CA GLY A 645 -46.06 -6.24 -50.62
C GLY A 645 -45.30 -7.53 -51.09
N ASN A 646 -44.08 -7.72 -50.70
CA ASN A 646 -43.26 -8.85 -51.03
C ASN A 646 -42.78 -9.55 -49.75
N GLU A 647 -43.23 -10.75 -49.47
CA GLU A 647 -42.95 -11.50 -48.26
C GLU A 647 -41.46 -11.67 -47.97
N SER A 648 -40.63 -11.77 -48.98
CA SER A 648 -39.14 -11.84 -48.81
C SER A 648 -38.50 -10.58 -48.25
N THR A 649 -39.22 -9.46 -48.23
CA THR A 649 -38.76 -8.15 -47.72
C THR A 649 -39.60 -7.65 -46.52
N PHE A 650 -40.45 -8.47 -45.95
CA PHE A 650 -41.18 -8.13 -44.73
C PHE A 650 -40.22 -7.91 -43.56
N GLN A 651 -40.55 -6.92 -42.72
CA GLN A 651 -39.77 -6.53 -41.56
C GLN A 651 -40.44 -7.09 -40.28
N TYR A 652 -39.89 -8.12 -39.68
CA TYR A 652 -40.40 -8.78 -38.47
C TYR A 652 -39.91 -8.06 -37.19
N ARG A 653 -40.43 -6.85 -36.95
CA ARG A 653 -39.92 -5.92 -35.92
C ARG A 653 -39.90 -6.52 -34.53
N MET A 654 -41.00 -7.12 -34.05
CA MET A 654 -41.05 -7.73 -32.71
C MET A 654 -40.12 -8.93 -32.60
N ALA A 655 -39.95 -9.69 -33.68
CA ALA A 655 -38.97 -10.80 -33.66
C ALA A 655 -37.52 -10.31 -33.55
N TYR A 656 -37.18 -9.14 -34.15
CA TYR A 656 -35.84 -8.55 -34.00
C TYR A 656 -35.61 -8.07 -32.59
N ILE A 657 -36.59 -7.39 -31.94
CA ILE A 657 -36.53 -6.97 -30.55
C ILE A 657 -36.41 -8.24 -29.63
N ALA A 658 -37.23 -9.26 -29.88
CA ALA A 658 -37.16 -10.51 -29.13
C ALA A 658 -35.76 -11.16 -29.20
N ASN A 659 -35.09 -11.08 -30.37
CA ASN A 659 -33.75 -11.62 -30.53
C ASN A 659 -32.73 -10.87 -29.63
N VAL A 660 -32.75 -9.53 -29.64
CA VAL A 660 -31.89 -8.70 -28.78
C VAL A 660 -32.11 -9.00 -27.30
N VAL A 661 -33.38 -9.07 -26.87
CA VAL A 661 -33.73 -9.38 -25.48
C VAL A 661 -33.27 -10.79 -25.08
N ASN A 662 -33.42 -11.77 -25.99
CA ASN A 662 -32.99 -13.14 -25.71
C ASN A 662 -31.45 -13.27 -25.70
N GLU A 663 -30.74 -12.51 -26.51
CA GLU A 663 -29.27 -12.41 -26.43
C GLU A 663 -28.82 -11.85 -25.06
N ALA A 664 -29.47 -10.77 -24.58
CA ALA A 664 -29.21 -10.23 -23.26
C ALA A 664 -29.53 -11.21 -22.11
N ARG A 665 -30.63 -11.98 -22.23
CA ARG A 665 -30.99 -13.05 -21.27
C ARG A 665 -29.99 -14.21 -21.26
N ALA A 666 -29.34 -14.44 -22.39
CA ALA A 666 -28.32 -15.49 -22.53
C ALA A 666 -26.91 -15.00 -22.13
N ASN A 667 -26.70 -13.70 -21.98
CA ASN A 667 -25.44 -13.12 -21.58
C ASN A 667 -25.12 -13.46 -20.12
N ALA A 668 -24.00 -14.14 -19.88
CA ALA A 668 -23.57 -14.55 -18.55
C ALA A 668 -23.19 -13.37 -17.61
N GLU A 669 -23.01 -12.18 -18.15
CA GLU A 669 -22.75 -10.97 -17.35
C GLU A 669 -24.03 -10.37 -16.76
N ASN A 670 -25.21 -10.77 -17.24
CA ASN A 670 -26.49 -10.34 -16.72
C ASN A 670 -27.06 -11.37 -15.73
N ASP A 671 -27.31 -10.95 -14.50
CA ASP A 671 -28.03 -11.78 -13.52
C ASP A 671 -29.53 -11.88 -13.86
N ALA A 672 -30.08 -10.83 -14.44
CA ALA A 672 -31.46 -10.80 -14.91
C ALA A 672 -31.67 -9.73 -15.99
N VAL A 673 -32.76 -9.88 -16.73
CA VAL A 673 -33.26 -8.87 -17.68
C VAL A 673 -34.65 -8.42 -17.25
N LEU A 674 -34.89 -7.12 -17.31
CA LEU A 674 -36.19 -6.46 -17.11
C LEU A 674 -36.66 -5.92 -18.46
N LEU A 675 -37.87 -6.28 -18.90
CA LEU A 675 -38.44 -5.85 -20.17
C LEU A 675 -39.76 -5.13 -19.91
N LEU A 676 -39.84 -3.85 -20.33
CA LEU A 676 -40.97 -2.95 -20.06
C LEU A 676 -41.51 -2.34 -21.35
N ASP A 677 -42.75 -1.82 -21.30
CA ASP A 677 -43.34 -1.04 -22.38
C ASP A 677 -43.99 0.24 -21.85
N GLY A 678 -43.75 1.36 -22.49
CA GLY A 678 -44.21 2.70 -22.14
C GLY A 678 -45.64 3.06 -22.61
N GLY A 679 -46.31 2.19 -23.37
CA GLY A 679 -47.66 2.46 -23.87
C GLY A 679 -47.76 2.68 -25.39
N ASP A 680 -48.94 2.96 -25.90
CA ASP A 680 -49.27 3.06 -27.36
C ASP A 680 -48.90 1.78 -28.12
N ILE A 681 -49.25 0.64 -27.54
CA ILE A 681 -48.82 -0.69 -28.02
C ILE A 681 -49.65 -1.21 -29.19
N TYR A 682 -50.97 -1.08 -29.11
CA TYR A 682 -51.90 -1.98 -29.88
C TYR A 682 -52.46 -1.35 -31.12
N GLN A 683 -52.89 -0.08 -31.09
CA GLN A 683 -53.54 0.57 -32.23
C GLN A 683 -52.52 0.95 -33.31
N GLY A 684 -52.78 0.67 -34.59
CA GLY A 684 -52.01 1.16 -35.71
C GLY A 684 -52.04 0.30 -36.96
N THR A 685 -51.62 -0.95 -36.90
CA THR A 685 -51.57 -1.82 -38.08
C THR A 685 -52.84 -2.67 -38.26
N PRO A 686 -53.16 -3.11 -39.52
CA PRO A 686 -54.34 -3.96 -39.73
C PRO A 686 -54.32 -5.25 -38.92
N VAL A 687 -53.16 -5.89 -38.73
CA VAL A 687 -53.08 -7.11 -37.99
C VAL A 687 -53.47 -6.94 -36.51
N SER A 688 -53.06 -5.80 -35.93
CA SER A 688 -53.42 -5.48 -34.58
C SER A 688 -54.85 -4.94 -34.46
N ASN A 689 -55.25 -4.01 -35.35
CA ASN A 689 -56.59 -3.44 -35.32
C ASN A 689 -57.70 -4.48 -35.54
N LEU A 690 -57.54 -5.41 -36.46
CA LEU A 690 -58.51 -6.47 -36.73
C LEU A 690 -58.59 -7.55 -35.62
N THR A 691 -57.55 -7.62 -34.74
CA THR A 691 -57.54 -8.54 -33.60
C THR A 691 -57.69 -7.81 -32.26
N TYR A 692 -58.03 -6.50 -32.29
CA TYR A 692 -58.12 -5.65 -31.10
C TYR A 692 -56.90 -5.81 -30.18
N GLY A 693 -55.66 -5.77 -30.74
CA GLY A 693 -54.41 -5.87 -30.03
C GLY A 693 -54.00 -7.31 -29.60
N ASN A 694 -54.85 -8.30 -29.79
CA ASN A 694 -54.52 -9.67 -29.35
C ASN A 694 -53.25 -10.24 -29.99
N ALA A 695 -52.96 -9.87 -31.27
CA ALA A 695 -51.72 -10.31 -31.92
C ALA A 695 -50.49 -9.76 -31.25
N LEU A 696 -50.50 -8.51 -30.82
CA LEU A 696 -49.36 -7.87 -30.10
C LEU A 696 -49.22 -8.44 -28.67
N ARG A 697 -50.35 -8.64 -27.98
CA ARG A 697 -50.33 -9.22 -26.66
C ARG A 697 -49.74 -10.65 -26.67
N ALA A 698 -50.12 -11.45 -27.65
CA ALA A 698 -49.51 -12.79 -27.81
C ALA A 698 -47.97 -12.72 -28.00
N ALA A 699 -47.49 -11.71 -28.74
CA ALA A 699 -46.07 -11.47 -28.91
C ALA A 699 -45.42 -11.01 -27.60
N PHE A 700 -46.04 -10.09 -26.86
CA PHE A 700 -45.53 -9.56 -25.60
C PHE A 700 -45.49 -10.68 -24.54
N ASP A 701 -46.53 -11.50 -24.44
CA ASP A 701 -46.53 -12.70 -23.55
C ASP A 701 -45.40 -13.67 -23.90
N ALA A 702 -45.22 -13.94 -25.20
CA ALA A 702 -44.13 -14.82 -25.67
C ALA A 702 -42.74 -14.24 -25.42
N MET A 703 -42.60 -12.92 -25.46
CA MET A 703 -41.33 -12.20 -25.18
C MET A 703 -41.09 -12.05 -23.66
N GLY A 704 -42.13 -12.21 -22.84
CA GLY A 704 -42.03 -12.13 -21.39
C GLY A 704 -41.80 -10.73 -20.89
N TYR A 705 -42.64 -9.77 -21.28
CA TYR A 705 -42.68 -8.45 -20.68
C TYR A 705 -43.01 -8.52 -19.20
N ASP A 706 -42.33 -7.74 -18.39
CA ASP A 706 -42.50 -7.70 -16.92
C ASP A 706 -43.67 -6.79 -16.52
N ALA A 707 -43.90 -5.72 -17.26
CA ALA A 707 -45.01 -4.80 -17.11
C ALA A 707 -45.17 -3.91 -18.34
N VAL A 708 -46.38 -3.36 -18.52
CA VAL A 708 -46.67 -2.35 -19.54
C VAL A 708 -47.40 -1.18 -18.89
N SER A 709 -47.18 0.04 -19.41
CA SER A 709 -47.95 1.22 -19.06
C SER A 709 -49.05 1.45 -20.12
N LEU A 710 -49.90 2.46 -19.90
CA LEU A 710 -50.91 2.90 -20.85
C LEU A 710 -50.47 4.18 -21.54
N GLY A 711 -50.60 4.25 -22.83
CA GLY A 711 -50.55 5.48 -23.61
C GLY A 711 -51.97 5.99 -23.91
N ASN A 712 -52.15 7.01 -24.81
CA ASN A 712 -53.44 7.52 -25.18
C ASN A 712 -54.17 6.59 -26.17
N HIS A 713 -53.49 5.81 -26.98
CA HIS A 713 -54.06 4.90 -27.98
C HIS A 713 -54.62 3.62 -27.39
N GLU A 714 -54.35 3.28 -26.13
CA GLU A 714 -55.02 2.18 -25.41
C GLU A 714 -56.50 2.53 -25.14
N PHE A 715 -56.89 3.79 -25.21
CA PHE A 715 -58.29 4.22 -25.04
C PHE A 715 -59.10 4.26 -26.34
N ASP A 716 -58.46 4.04 -27.50
CA ASP A 716 -59.13 4.11 -28.80
C ASP A 716 -60.31 3.14 -28.96
N TRP A 717 -60.23 1.96 -28.35
CA TRP A 717 -61.26 0.96 -28.39
C TRP A 717 -62.00 0.91 -27.02
N ASP A 718 -61.71 -0.07 -26.18
CA ASP A 718 -62.12 -0.10 -24.78
C ASP A 718 -60.89 -0.54 -24.00
N VAL A 719 -60.43 0.32 -23.11
CA VAL A 719 -59.20 0.07 -22.39
C VAL A 719 -59.22 -1.24 -21.57
N LYS A 720 -60.45 -1.68 -21.16
CA LYS A 720 -60.65 -3.01 -20.51
C LYS A 720 -60.31 -4.17 -21.42
N ALA A 721 -60.28 -3.96 -22.74
CA ALA A 721 -59.89 -5.04 -23.67
C ALA A 721 -58.46 -5.53 -23.52
N TYR A 722 -57.58 -4.72 -22.93
CA TYR A 722 -56.15 -5.04 -22.84
C TYR A 722 -55.74 -5.63 -21.48
N ALA A 723 -56.65 -5.65 -20.54
CA ALA A 723 -56.39 -6.16 -19.20
C ALA A 723 -57.24 -7.37 -18.90
N ALA A 724 -56.66 -8.33 -18.18
CA ALA A 724 -57.40 -9.44 -17.62
C ALA A 724 -58.38 -8.94 -16.55
N ASP A 725 -59.53 -9.61 -16.42
CA ASP A 725 -60.40 -9.42 -15.28
C ASP A 725 -59.73 -9.87 -13.98
N GLU A 726 -60.36 -9.60 -12.80
CA GLU A 726 -59.83 -9.96 -11.48
C GLU A 726 -59.46 -11.43 -11.34
N ASP A 727 -60.08 -12.31 -12.10
CA ASP A 727 -59.82 -13.74 -12.16
C ASP A 727 -58.77 -14.17 -13.18
N GLY A 728 -58.12 -13.18 -13.88
CA GLY A 728 -57.12 -13.44 -14.92
C GLY A 728 -57.68 -13.73 -16.31
N THR A 729 -59.01 -13.65 -16.49
CA THR A 729 -59.66 -13.89 -17.78
C THR A 729 -59.64 -12.63 -18.66
N MET A 730 -59.16 -12.76 -19.91
CA MET A 730 -59.23 -11.66 -20.86
C MET A 730 -60.62 -11.53 -21.47
N PRO A 731 -61.12 -10.28 -21.65
CA PRO A 731 -62.40 -10.03 -22.29
C PRO A 731 -62.47 -10.62 -23.70
N ALA A 732 -63.63 -11.25 -24.05
CA ALA A 732 -63.87 -11.77 -25.36
C ALA A 732 -64.38 -10.65 -26.30
N TYR A 733 -63.65 -10.41 -27.42
CA TYR A 733 -64.13 -9.58 -28.53
C TYR A 733 -64.65 -10.49 -29.62
N GLU A 734 -65.80 -10.11 -30.26
CA GLU A 734 -66.50 -10.93 -31.25
C GLU A 734 -65.75 -11.12 -32.58
N ILE A 735 -64.62 -10.47 -32.80
CA ILE A 735 -63.82 -10.56 -34.03
C ILE A 735 -62.40 -11.03 -33.68
N GLY A 736 -62.21 -12.31 -33.80
CA GLY A 736 -60.90 -12.96 -33.63
C GLY A 736 -60.84 -13.76 -32.31
N GLU A 737 -60.97 -15.08 -32.39
CA GLU A 737 -60.89 -16.01 -31.27
C GLU A 737 -59.52 -16.14 -30.65
N PHE A 738 -58.93 -15.07 -30.20
CA PHE A 738 -57.76 -15.19 -29.40
C PHE A 738 -58.13 -14.91 -27.92
N LYS A 739 -58.44 -15.95 -27.20
CA LYS A 739 -58.54 -15.94 -25.76
C LYS A 739 -57.25 -16.46 -25.21
N GLY A 740 -56.39 -15.57 -24.74
CA GLY A 740 -55.21 -15.92 -23.99
C GLY A 740 -55.25 -15.25 -22.63
N ASP A 741 -54.83 -15.98 -21.59
CA ASP A 741 -54.57 -15.40 -20.29
C ASP A 741 -53.28 -14.61 -20.41
N SER A 742 -53.29 -13.28 -20.22
CA SER A 742 -52.09 -12.49 -20.13
C SER A 742 -51.78 -12.24 -18.66
N ASN A 743 -50.58 -12.56 -18.26
CA ASN A 743 -50.08 -12.31 -16.90
C ASN A 743 -49.26 -11.01 -16.81
N ILE A 744 -49.17 -10.24 -17.89
CA ILE A 744 -48.41 -8.97 -17.92
C ILE A 744 -49.22 -7.90 -17.18
N PRO A 745 -48.72 -7.36 -16.06
CA PRO A 745 -49.43 -6.30 -15.34
C PRO A 745 -49.48 -5.01 -16.15
N VAL A 746 -50.66 -4.41 -16.21
CA VAL A 746 -50.90 -3.08 -16.77
C VAL A 746 -50.80 -2.05 -15.64
N LEU A 747 -49.93 -1.10 -15.74
CA LEU A 747 -49.58 -0.15 -14.69
C LEU A 747 -50.08 1.25 -15.00
N ALA A 748 -50.83 1.86 -14.07
CA ALA A 748 -51.24 3.24 -14.11
C ALA A 748 -51.63 3.70 -12.69
N TYR A 749 -50.66 4.23 -11.93
CA TYR A 749 -50.94 4.62 -10.55
C TYR A 749 -51.92 5.80 -10.44
N ASN A 750 -52.07 6.59 -11.51
CA ASN A 750 -52.83 7.82 -11.53
C ASN A 750 -54.15 7.77 -12.34
N LEU A 751 -54.65 6.57 -12.67
CA LEU A 751 -55.92 6.37 -13.37
C LEU A 751 -57.03 5.95 -12.37
N TYR A 752 -58.10 6.75 -12.30
CA TYR A 752 -59.21 6.53 -11.37
C TYR A 752 -60.54 6.39 -12.08
N ASP A 753 -61.53 5.70 -11.49
CA ASP A 753 -62.91 5.73 -11.92
C ASP A 753 -63.45 7.18 -11.77
N ALA A 754 -64.13 7.69 -12.82
CA ALA A 754 -64.55 9.09 -12.89
C ALA A 754 -65.34 9.54 -11.66
N GLY A 755 -64.93 10.69 -11.06
CA GLY A 755 -65.56 11.29 -9.89
C GLY A 755 -65.33 10.54 -8.60
N THR A 756 -64.38 9.60 -8.53
CA THR A 756 -64.04 8.82 -7.34
C THR A 756 -62.57 8.89 -6.99
N THR A 757 -62.19 8.31 -5.86
CA THR A 757 -60.80 8.06 -5.49
C THR A 757 -60.41 6.59 -5.69
N ASN A 758 -61.33 5.82 -6.29
CA ASN A 758 -61.05 4.40 -6.58
C ASN A 758 -60.21 4.31 -7.85
N ARG A 759 -59.17 3.53 -7.79
CA ARG A 759 -58.32 3.25 -8.96
C ARG A 759 -59.14 2.42 -9.96
N ALA A 760 -58.92 2.66 -11.25
CA ALA A 760 -59.55 1.84 -12.27
C ALA A 760 -59.17 0.35 -12.09
N SER A 761 -60.14 -0.54 -12.04
CA SER A 761 -59.97 -1.92 -11.55
C SER A 761 -59.05 -2.78 -12.43
N PHE A 762 -58.83 -2.44 -13.69
CA PHE A 762 -58.04 -3.17 -14.66
C PHE A 762 -56.54 -2.81 -14.65
N VAL A 763 -56.14 -1.79 -13.90
CA VAL A 763 -54.75 -1.37 -13.76
C VAL A 763 -54.25 -1.60 -12.33
N LYS A 764 -52.94 -1.72 -12.20
CA LYS A 764 -52.23 -1.71 -10.92
C LYS A 764 -51.47 -0.40 -10.74
N ASP A 765 -51.40 0.04 -9.52
CA ASP A 765 -50.60 1.20 -9.19
C ASP A 765 -49.08 0.90 -9.35
N TYR A 766 -48.64 -0.23 -8.82
CA TYR A 766 -47.31 -0.76 -8.97
C TYR A 766 -47.29 -2.27 -8.91
N VAL A 767 -46.16 -2.85 -9.29
CA VAL A 767 -45.83 -4.25 -9.06
C VAL A 767 -44.38 -4.35 -8.56
N ILE A 768 -44.17 -5.32 -7.68
CA ILE A 768 -42.79 -5.65 -7.25
C ILE A 768 -42.42 -6.96 -7.94
N VAL A 769 -41.41 -6.93 -8.77
CA VAL A 769 -40.84 -8.12 -9.42
C VAL A 769 -39.52 -8.50 -8.74
N ASP A 770 -39.26 -9.78 -8.62
CA ASP A 770 -37.97 -10.28 -8.16
C ASP A 770 -37.10 -10.60 -9.38
N LYS A 771 -35.96 -9.92 -9.46
CA LYS A 771 -34.95 -10.11 -10.50
C LYS A 771 -33.63 -10.53 -9.84
N ALA A 772 -33.34 -11.83 -9.93
CA ALA A 772 -32.12 -12.41 -9.34
C ALA A 772 -31.96 -12.13 -7.81
N GLY A 773 -33.10 -12.11 -7.08
CA GLY A 773 -33.11 -11.82 -5.64
C GLY A 773 -33.18 -10.32 -5.29
N VAL A 774 -33.18 -9.45 -6.30
CA VAL A 774 -33.39 -8.00 -6.12
C VAL A 774 -34.87 -7.66 -6.35
N LYS A 775 -35.50 -7.02 -5.38
CA LYS A 775 -36.88 -6.54 -5.51
C LYS A 775 -36.92 -5.19 -6.23
N VAL A 776 -37.50 -5.18 -7.41
CA VAL A 776 -37.68 -3.98 -8.25
C VAL A 776 -39.13 -3.56 -8.23
N ALA A 777 -39.44 -2.36 -7.79
CA ALA A 777 -40.77 -1.79 -7.88
C ALA A 777 -40.94 -1.08 -9.24
N LEU A 778 -41.96 -1.46 -9.97
CA LEU A 778 -42.37 -0.90 -11.25
C LEU A 778 -43.64 -0.09 -11.04
N VAL A 779 -43.64 1.19 -11.45
CA VAL A 779 -44.78 2.09 -11.34
C VAL A 779 -45.11 2.61 -12.71
N GLY A 780 -46.39 2.53 -13.13
CA GLY A 780 -46.84 3.16 -14.36
C GLY A 780 -47.46 4.54 -14.11
N TYR A 781 -47.14 5.49 -14.96
CA TYR A 781 -47.71 6.85 -14.94
C TYR A 781 -48.22 7.21 -16.32
N ILE A 782 -49.44 7.74 -16.38
CA ILE A 782 -50.03 8.27 -17.62
C ILE A 782 -50.00 9.81 -17.58
N PRO A 783 -49.45 10.48 -18.58
CA PRO A 783 -49.66 11.93 -18.74
C PRO A 783 -51.13 12.30 -18.90
N ASP A 784 -51.45 13.58 -18.77
CA ASP A 784 -52.83 14.04 -19.02
C ASP A 784 -53.15 14.01 -20.53
N TYR A 785 -53.78 12.91 -20.95
CA TYR A 785 -54.21 12.71 -22.35
C TYR A 785 -55.66 13.14 -22.63
N SER A 786 -56.28 13.90 -21.71
CA SER A 786 -57.71 14.28 -21.84
C SER A 786 -58.02 14.98 -23.15
N MET A 787 -57.03 15.63 -23.81
CA MET A 787 -57.17 16.28 -25.11
C MET A 787 -56.90 15.38 -26.32
N ASP A 788 -56.21 14.26 -26.11
CA ASP A 788 -55.77 13.33 -27.14
C ASP A 788 -56.61 12.05 -27.20
N ILE A 789 -57.50 11.87 -26.26
CA ILE A 789 -58.40 10.68 -26.15
C ILE A 789 -59.82 11.11 -26.52
N MET A 790 -60.53 10.27 -27.26
CA MET A 790 -61.97 10.49 -27.56
C MET A 790 -62.75 10.65 -26.27
N THR A 791 -63.50 11.78 -26.11
CA THR A 791 -64.24 12.13 -24.89
C THR A 791 -65.14 11.01 -24.36
N ALA A 792 -65.79 10.26 -25.24
CA ALA A 792 -66.64 9.13 -24.82
C ALA A 792 -65.84 7.96 -24.22
N LYS A 793 -64.57 7.82 -24.57
CA LYS A 793 -63.68 6.78 -24.13
C LYS A 793 -63.00 7.08 -22.82
N ILE A 794 -62.68 8.33 -22.58
CA ILE A 794 -62.05 8.79 -21.32
C ILE A 794 -63.12 9.13 -20.24
N ALA A 795 -64.37 9.42 -20.61
CA ALA A 795 -65.43 9.83 -19.69
C ALA A 795 -65.62 8.89 -18.47
N PRO A 796 -65.40 7.57 -18.55
CA PRO A 796 -65.47 6.70 -17.39
C PRO A 796 -64.32 6.91 -16.36
N TYR A 797 -63.29 7.67 -16.71
CA TYR A 797 -62.01 7.73 -15.97
C TYR A 797 -61.57 9.16 -15.74
N ASP A 798 -60.81 9.36 -14.64
CA ASP A 798 -60.08 10.55 -14.33
C ASP A 798 -58.58 10.21 -14.28
N ILE A 799 -57.74 11.04 -14.96
CA ILE A 799 -56.26 10.98 -14.84
C ILE A 799 -55.81 12.12 -13.92
N ASP A 800 -55.15 11.75 -12.83
CA ASP A 800 -54.53 12.73 -11.93
C ASP A 800 -53.08 12.99 -12.36
N PRO A 801 -52.80 14.13 -12.99
CA PRO A 801 -51.44 14.40 -13.49
C PRO A 801 -50.43 14.77 -12.40
N SER A 802 -50.86 14.79 -11.13
CA SER A 802 -50.01 15.14 -10.01
C SER A 802 -49.05 13.98 -9.67
N ILE A 803 -47.74 14.25 -9.71
CA ILE A 803 -46.69 13.32 -9.25
C ILE A 803 -46.44 13.43 -7.74
N GLU A 804 -47.10 14.34 -7.01
CA GLU A 804 -46.91 14.50 -5.58
C GLU A 804 -47.35 13.26 -4.76
N LYS A 805 -48.17 12.40 -5.33
CA LYS A 805 -48.61 11.14 -4.69
C LYS A 805 -47.68 9.97 -4.92
N LEU A 806 -46.61 10.13 -5.70
CA LEU A 806 -45.57 9.11 -5.83
C LEU A 806 -44.65 9.02 -4.61
N ASN A 807 -44.56 10.07 -3.84
CA ASN A 807 -43.83 10.13 -2.59
C ASN A 807 -44.74 9.69 -1.44
#